data_5d3ac221e534c54029d13d1ee361a5ee
#
_entry.id   5d3ac221e534c54029d13d1ee361a5ee
#
_cell.length_a   1.000
_cell.length_b   1.000
_cell.length_c   1.000
_cell.angle_alpha   90.00
_cell.angle_beta   90.00
_cell.angle_gamma   90.00
#
_symmetry.space_group_name_H-M   'P 1'
#
loop_
_entity.id
_entity.type
_entity.pdbx_description
1 polymer ?
#
loop_
_entity_poly.entity_id
_entity_poly.type
_entity_poly.pdbx_seq_one_letter_code
_entity_poly.pdbx_strand_id
1 'polypeptide(L)'
;MSSHARDARRLTPVEVATAGALSGLAVTFGLIAAVTPVFQLLFQVATAVPLAMASLKLRPRASVAAFASTVLLAIAVGGFATAGRSFQAALIGLVIGHLHKKRASWAAVSTVAAGLGVIWGVGTGLAFWILADLRTLGLESIRKSLDGLLTLIAHIPHTGGLVEAGHQLGQWFVDWWWVWIPITRFVGVAFLVLAARWLLGAILRRITLDPGWDPLLDAPTAGADSDDEATASSPLPLTLTDAAFTYPGADHPALSGVTLTLERPEYTVVVGHNGSGKSTLALLLAGATPGAGTRTGGGMLGAVGGTALVGQRSELLVLGQNVAEDVTWGMSERDVAALDLDALLERVGLAGLADADPRSLSGGQLQRLALAGALARSPRLLISDESTAMIDRDGRADMLDLLAFLPNTGIAVVHITHDPAEAARADRVITIRSGRILSDTRAAPSPTPTDEAVAGPDQRHTSPETPRDTSRLEGGTDREDGTGGVTPASFLNADGKRIWGSPTLINTEHLWADRVAHTYDLGTPWEKPVLRDVSLILEPGQAMLITGDNGSGKTTLSRILTGLLLPTWGAVTLGGKPMERRVGDVALSMQFARLQLQRPSVRTDILAAAGHGPLIGSGVGRRKNALSREEGDRIVERAMSVVGLDPALASRGIDDLSGGQMRRVALAGLLASDPRVLILDEPMAGLDAASRELLISVLDERRRAGLSILVISHDLEGMDDLCDTHRHLREGVLT
;
A
#
# COMPACT_ATOMS: atom_id res chain seq x y z
N MET A 1 -23.33 -21.43 28.91
CA MET A 1 -22.23 -21.32 27.95
C MET A 1 -22.52 -20.09 27.11
N SER A 2 -21.85 -18.96 27.40
CA SER A 2 -22.08 -17.64 26.89
C SER A 2 -21.81 -17.54 25.38
N SER A 3 -22.47 -16.63 24.67
CA SER A 3 -22.30 -16.32 23.24
C SER A 3 -20.84 -16.01 22.88
N HIS A 4 -20.09 -15.37 23.76
CA HIS A 4 -18.65 -15.05 23.61
C HIS A 4 -17.74 -16.29 23.46
N ALA A 5 -18.07 -17.43 24.07
CA ALA A 5 -17.30 -18.66 23.86
C ALA A 5 -17.54 -19.29 22.47
N ARG A 6 -18.59 -18.86 21.74
CA ARG A 6 -18.85 -19.30 20.36
C ARG A 6 -18.10 -18.46 19.34
N ASP A 7 -17.92 -17.15 19.56
CA ASP A 7 -17.21 -16.27 18.61
C ASP A 7 -15.69 -16.47 18.65
N ALA A 8 -15.11 -16.74 19.81
CA ALA A 8 -13.70 -17.15 19.92
C ALA A 8 -13.38 -18.46 19.16
N ARG A 9 -14.41 -19.22 18.74
CA ARG A 9 -14.28 -20.46 17.97
C ARG A 9 -14.36 -20.29 16.45
N ARG A 10 -14.85 -19.16 15.93
CA ARG A 10 -14.96 -18.90 14.50
C ARG A 10 -13.65 -18.37 13.94
N LEU A 11 -13.33 -18.75 12.69
CA LEU A 11 -12.23 -18.18 11.94
C LEU A 11 -12.65 -16.80 11.46
N THR A 12 -11.73 -15.83 11.52
CA THR A 12 -11.97 -14.51 10.95
C THR A 12 -11.96 -14.57 9.42
N PRO A 13 -12.66 -13.67 8.72
CA PRO A 13 -12.63 -13.62 7.25
C PRO A 13 -11.21 -13.55 6.67
N VAL A 14 -10.32 -12.79 7.31
CA VAL A 14 -8.90 -12.68 6.93
C VAL A 14 -8.17 -14.00 7.12
N GLU A 15 -8.42 -14.73 8.22
CA GLU A 15 -7.84 -16.06 8.44
C GLU A 15 -8.32 -17.06 7.38
N VAL A 16 -9.60 -17.01 7.00
CA VAL A 16 -10.18 -17.89 5.97
C VAL A 16 -9.56 -17.57 4.60
N ALA A 17 -9.49 -16.29 4.22
CA ALA A 17 -8.90 -15.87 2.96
C ALA A 17 -7.41 -16.25 2.85
N THR A 18 -6.64 -15.99 3.91
CA THR A 18 -5.21 -16.32 3.98
C THR A 18 -4.99 -17.83 3.96
N ALA A 19 -5.77 -18.59 4.71
CA ALA A 19 -5.72 -20.05 4.70
C ALA A 19 -6.07 -20.61 3.32
N GLY A 20 -7.09 -20.07 2.65
CA GLY A 20 -7.49 -20.44 1.30
C GLY A 20 -6.40 -20.18 0.26
N ALA A 21 -5.80 -18.98 0.29
CA ALA A 21 -4.72 -18.61 -0.62
C ALA A 21 -3.49 -19.50 -0.46
N LEU A 22 -3.05 -19.75 0.78
CA LEU A 22 -1.90 -20.61 1.06
C LEU A 22 -2.18 -22.06 0.71
N SER A 23 -3.41 -22.55 0.91
CA SER A 23 -3.84 -23.89 0.50
C SER A 23 -3.85 -24.05 -1.02
N GLY A 24 -4.39 -23.06 -1.74
CA GLY A 24 -4.39 -23.04 -3.20
C GLY A 24 -2.98 -23.10 -3.78
N LEU A 25 -2.06 -22.28 -3.22
CA LEU A 25 -0.66 -22.28 -3.63
C LEU A 25 0.03 -23.63 -3.36
N ALA A 26 -0.23 -24.25 -2.21
CA ALA A 26 0.32 -25.56 -1.87
C ALA A 26 -0.19 -26.66 -2.83
N VAL A 27 -1.49 -26.65 -3.17
CA VAL A 27 -2.08 -27.61 -4.12
C VAL A 27 -1.49 -27.41 -5.52
N THR A 28 -1.30 -26.17 -5.96
CA THR A 28 -0.66 -25.85 -7.25
C THR A 28 0.73 -26.47 -7.36
N PHE A 29 1.59 -26.29 -6.34
CA PHE A 29 2.90 -26.92 -6.31
C PHE A 29 2.81 -28.45 -6.26
N GLY A 30 1.84 -29.01 -5.54
CA GLY A 30 1.58 -30.46 -5.47
C GLY A 30 1.17 -31.03 -6.83
N LEU A 31 0.36 -30.34 -7.62
CA LEU A 31 -0.03 -30.72 -8.97
C LEU A 31 1.17 -30.65 -9.94
N ILE A 32 1.96 -29.59 -9.89
CA ILE A 32 3.18 -29.47 -10.70
C ILE A 32 4.14 -30.61 -10.35
N ALA A 33 4.30 -30.95 -9.07
CA ALA A 33 5.11 -32.10 -8.66
C ALA A 33 4.60 -33.44 -9.20
N ALA A 34 3.28 -33.55 -9.44
CA ALA A 34 2.69 -34.77 -10.01
C ALA A 34 2.98 -34.95 -11.49
N VAL A 35 3.05 -33.83 -12.24
CA VAL A 35 3.25 -33.82 -13.70
C VAL A 35 4.73 -33.80 -14.11
N THR A 36 5.61 -33.35 -13.21
CA THR A 36 7.06 -33.19 -13.47
C THR A 36 7.91 -34.17 -12.66
N PRO A 37 8.10 -35.43 -13.09
CA PRO A 37 8.82 -36.44 -12.32
C PRO A 37 10.25 -36.05 -11.96
N VAL A 38 10.99 -35.38 -12.88
CA VAL A 38 12.37 -34.95 -12.70
C VAL A 38 12.49 -33.89 -11.58
N PHE A 39 11.50 -33.00 -11.44
CA PHE A 39 11.50 -31.92 -10.43
C PHE A 39 10.55 -32.20 -9.26
N GLN A 40 10.02 -33.41 -9.18
CA GLN A 40 9.03 -33.79 -8.16
C GLN A 40 9.46 -33.42 -6.74
N LEU A 41 10.70 -33.71 -6.39
CA LEU A 41 11.22 -33.48 -5.03
C LEU A 41 11.32 -32.00 -4.71
N LEU A 42 11.72 -31.18 -5.68
CA LEU A 42 11.76 -29.72 -5.57
C LEU A 42 10.37 -29.14 -5.30
N PHE A 43 9.38 -29.54 -6.09
CA PHE A 43 8.01 -29.06 -5.93
C PHE A 43 7.32 -29.60 -4.67
N GLN A 44 7.70 -30.78 -4.17
CA GLN A 44 7.25 -31.26 -2.86
C GLN A 44 7.78 -30.39 -1.73
N VAL A 45 9.05 -29.96 -1.79
CA VAL A 45 9.60 -29.00 -0.83
C VAL A 45 8.85 -27.69 -0.91
N ALA A 46 8.56 -27.20 -2.13
CA ALA A 46 7.79 -25.98 -2.34
C ALA A 46 6.37 -26.08 -1.80
N THR A 47 5.71 -27.25 -1.89
CA THR A 47 4.36 -27.50 -1.34
C THR A 47 4.32 -27.34 0.21
N ALA A 48 5.40 -27.66 0.91
CA ALA A 48 5.47 -27.56 2.38
C ALA A 48 5.55 -26.09 2.86
N VAL A 49 6.12 -25.19 2.07
CA VAL A 49 6.40 -23.80 2.48
C VAL A 49 5.13 -22.98 2.78
N PRO A 50 4.07 -22.96 1.93
CA PRO A 50 2.84 -22.22 2.23
C PRO A 50 2.21 -22.66 3.56
N LEU A 51 2.21 -23.95 3.87
CA LEU A 51 1.68 -24.46 5.13
C LEU A 51 2.58 -24.13 6.32
N ALA A 52 3.89 -24.05 6.12
CA ALA A 52 4.81 -23.55 7.14
C ALA A 52 4.54 -22.04 7.43
N MET A 53 4.28 -21.25 6.38
CA MET A 53 3.87 -19.86 6.55
C MET A 53 2.50 -19.71 7.22
N ALA A 54 1.54 -20.58 6.90
CA ALA A 54 0.26 -20.64 7.60
C ALA A 54 0.44 -20.90 9.12
N SER A 55 1.31 -21.85 9.47
CA SER A 55 1.63 -22.14 10.88
C SER A 55 2.33 -21.00 11.62
N LEU A 56 3.08 -20.14 10.89
CA LEU A 56 3.74 -18.97 11.46
C LEU A 56 2.78 -17.81 11.69
N LYS A 57 1.90 -17.53 10.72
CA LYS A 57 1.06 -16.32 10.69
C LYS A 57 -0.32 -16.53 11.32
N LEU A 58 -0.89 -17.72 11.20
CA LEU A 58 -2.27 -17.98 11.59
C LEU A 58 -2.36 -18.61 12.98
N ARG A 59 -3.54 -18.49 13.59
CA ARG A 59 -3.88 -19.23 14.82
C ARG A 59 -3.88 -20.73 14.54
N PRO A 60 -3.63 -21.59 15.53
CA PRO A 60 -3.55 -23.04 15.32
C PRO A 60 -4.76 -23.65 14.60
N ARG A 61 -5.96 -23.14 14.86
CA ARG A 61 -7.20 -23.58 14.21
C ARG A 61 -7.23 -23.24 12.72
N ALA A 62 -6.81 -22.02 12.36
CA ALA A 62 -6.74 -21.59 10.97
C ALA A 62 -5.65 -22.35 10.20
N SER A 63 -4.53 -22.68 10.85
CA SER A 63 -3.49 -23.53 10.27
C SER A 63 -3.97 -24.97 10.01
N VAL A 64 -4.78 -25.53 10.91
CA VAL A 64 -5.43 -26.84 10.71
C VAL A 64 -6.47 -26.77 9.59
N ALA A 65 -7.24 -25.69 9.51
CA ALA A 65 -8.18 -25.48 8.41
C ALA A 65 -7.45 -25.38 7.06
N ALA A 66 -6.33 -24.66 6.97
CA ALA A 66 -5.48 -24.61 5.80
C ALA A 66 -4.96 -25.99 5.39
N PHE A 67 -4.52 -26.79 6.35
CA PHE A 67 -4.11 -28.17 6.12
C PHE A 67 -5.25 -29.02 5.54
N ALA A 68 -6.43 -29.00 6.17
CA ALA A 68 -7.60 -29.76 5.72
C ALA A 68 -8.04 -29.32 4.32
N SER A 69 -8.08 -28.01 4.06
CA SER A 69 -8.40 -27.43 2.73
C SER A 69 -7.40 -27.88 1.68
N THR A 70 -6.09 -27.91 1.99
CA THR A 70 -5.06 -28.40 1.07
C THR A 70 -5.29 -29.85 0.68
N VAL A 71 -5.61 -30.72 1.63
CA VAL A 71 -5.84 -32.13 1.38
C VAL A 71 -7.12 -32.35 0.55
N LEU A 72 -8.22 -31.68 0.93
CA LEU A 72 -9.50 -31.78 0.22
C LEU A 72 -9.39 -31.27 -1.21
N LEU A 73 -8.77 -30.13 -1.43
CA LEU A 73 -8.52 -29.57 -2.77
C LEU A 73 -7.61 -30.50 -3.59
N ALA A 74 -6.58 -31.09 -2.99
CA ALA A 74 -5.71 -32.04 -3.68
C ALA A 74 -6.45 -33.32 -4.10
N ILE A 75 -7.42 -33.79 -3.29
CA ILE A 75 -8.31 -34.90 -3.70
C ILE A 75 -9.18 -34.49 -4.87
N ALA A 76 -9.82 -33.33 -4.79
CA ALA A 76 -10.78 -32.86 -5.77
C ALA A 76 -10.16 -32.62 -7.15
N VAL A 77 -8.92 -32.07 -7.19
CA VAL A 77 -8.26 -31.68 -8.45
C VAL A 77 -7.30 -32.75 -8.98
N GLY A 78 -6.56 -33.42 -8.09
CA GLY A 78 -5.47 -34.32 -8.47
C GLY A 78 -5.67 -35.77 -8.06
N GLY A 79 -6.80 -36.11 -7.44
CA GLY A 79 -7.13 -37.47 -6.98
C GLY A 79 -6.30 -37.94 -5.78
N PHE A 80 -6.55 -39.17 -5.34
CA PHE A 80 -5.96 -39.76 -4.11
C PHE A 80 -4.42 -39.81 -4.11
N ALA A 81 -3.79 -40.02 -5.26
CA ALA A 81 -2.32 -40.10 -5.35
C ALA A 81 -1.66 -38.76 -5.08
N THR A 82 -2.24 -37.68 -5.61
CA THR A 82 -1.78 -36.31 -5.36
C THR A 82 -2.08 -35.89 -3.93
N ALA A 83 -3.25 -36.25 -3.41
CA ALA A 83 -3.65 -35.97 -2.04
C ALA A 83 -2.71 -36.60 -1.00
N GLY A 84 -2.28 -37.84 -1.19
CA GLY A 84 -1.33 -38.48 -0.28
C GLY A 84 0.02 -37.77 -0.19
N ARG A 85 0.53 -37.29 -1.33
CA ARG A 85 1.77 -36.50 -1.39
C ARG A 85 1.59 -35.11 -0.76
N SER A 86 0.49 -34.44 -1.08
CA SER A 86 0.15 -33.14 -0.52
C SER A 86 -0.09 -33.21 0.99
N PHE A 87 -0.74 -34.27 1.48
CA PHE A 87 -0.91 -34.53 2.92
C PHE A 87 0.44 -34.59 3.63
N GLN A 88 1.39 -35.38 3.10
CA GLN A 88 2.73 -35.50 3.69
C GLN A 88 3.45 -34.16 3.72
N ALA A 89 3.50 -33.45 2.59
CA ALA A 89 4.18 -32.17 2.47
C ALA A 89 3.53 -31.09 3.36
N ALA A 90 2.20 -31.05 3.41
CA ALA A 90 1.45 -30.12 4.24
C ALA A 90 1.68 -30.35 5.74
N LEU A 91 1.67 -31.61 6.17
CA LEU A 91 1.96 -31.96 7.57
C LEU A 91 3.39 -31.54 7.97
N ILE A 92 4.37 -31.82 7.11
CA ILE A 92 5.75 -31.41 7.31
C ILE A 92 5.84 -29.87 7.37
N GLY A 93 5.12 -29.17 6.51
CA GLY A 93 5.04 -27.71 6.51
C GLY A 93 4.56 -27.15 7.85
N LEU A 94 3.44 -27.66 8.38
CA LEU A 94 2.92 -27.25 9.69
C LEU A 94 3.92 -27.47 10.82
N VAL A 95 4.57 -28.64 10.85
CA VAL A 95 5.58 -28.99 11.86
C VAL A 95 6.78 -28.03 11.79
N ILE A 96 7.28 -27.77 10.60
CA ILE A 96 8.42 -26.88 10.38
C ILE A 96 8.08 -25.43 10.77
N GLY A 97 6.89 -24.93 10.41
CA GLY A 97 6.42 -23.62 10.81
C GLY A 97 6.37 -23.48 12.33
N HIS A 98 5.81 -24.50 13.02
CA HIS A 98 5.75 -24.53 14.48
C HIS A 98 7.14 -24.54 15.13
N LEU A 99 8.07 -25.37 14.63
CA LEU A 99 9.44 -25.42 15.10
C LEU A 99 10.19 -24.08 14.85
N HIS A 100 9.92 -23.44 13.72
CA HIS A 100 10.48 -22.12 13.44
C HIS A 100 9.96 -21.05 14.41
N LYS A 101 8.65 -21.03 14.67
CA LYS A 101 8.03 -20.14 15.66
C LYS A 101 8.65 -20.30 17.05
N LYS A 102 8.98 -21.52 17.44
CA LYS A 102 9.68 -21.84 18.71
C LYS A 102 11.19 -21.60 18.68
N ARG A 103 11.76 -21.06 17.59
CA ARG A 103 13.20 -20.85 17.39
C ARG A 103 14.02 -22.14 17.63
N ALA A 104 13.47 -23.30 17.26
CA ALA A 104 14.11 -24.59 17.46
C ALA A 104 15.47 -24.67 16.77
N SER A 105 16.47 -25.28 17.46
CA SER A 105 17.80 -25.51 16.94
C SER A 105 17.78 -26.51 15.76
N TRP A 106 18.80 -26.49 14.92
CA TRP A 106 18.94 -27.46 13.84
C TRP A 106 19.00 -28.91 14.36
N ALA A 107 19.57 -29.14 15.54
CA ALA A 107 19.57 -30.45 16.18
C ALA A 107 18.13 -30.93 16.49
N ALA A 108 17.28 -30.07 17.05
CA ALA A 108 15.88 -30.39 17.31
C ALA A 108 15.11 -30.68 16.00
N VAL A 109 15.35 -29.89 14.94
CA VAL A 109 14.75 -30.13 13.61
C VAL A 109 15.20 -31.49 13.05
N SER A 110 16.48 -31.82 13.16
CA SER A 110 17.03 -33.12 12.70
C SER A 110 16.42 -34.30 13.48
N THR A 111 16.20 -34.17 14.78
CA THR A 111 15.53 -35.21 15.58
C THR A 111 14.10 -35.43 15.13
N VAL A 112 13.35 -34.33 14.86
CA VAL A 112 11.97 -34.41 14.33
C VAL A 112 11.97 -35.01 12.92
N ALA A 113 12.94 -34.64 12.07
CA ALA A 113 13.10 -35.20 10.72
C ALA A 113 13.34 -36.71 10.77
N ALA A 114 14.19 -37.16 11.67
CA ALA A 114 14.45 -38.58 11.89
C ALA A 114 13.20 -39.31 12.41
N GLY A 115 12.48 -38.73 13.39
CA GLY A 115 11.25 -39.32 13.93
C GLY A 115 10.16 -39.48 12.86
N LEU A 116 9.89 -38.41 12.08
CA LEU A 116 8.94 -38.45 10.95
C LEU A 116 9.41 -39.44 9.89
N GLY A 117 10.71 -39.50 9.59
CA GLY A 117 11.30 -40.44 8.65
C GLY A 117 11.03 -41.88 9.08
N VAL A 118 11.25 -42.21 10.34
CA VAL A 118 10.95 -43.54 10.92
C VAL A 118 9.46 -43.89 10.80
N ILE A 119 8.58 -42.99 11.22
CA ILE A 119 7.13 -43.20 11.15
C ILE A 119 6.68 -43.48 9.68
N TRP A 120 7.15 -42.68 8.73
CA TRP A 120 6.79 -42.88 7.32
C TRP A 120 7.45 -44.08 6.69
N GLY A 121 8.72 -44.36 7.03
CA GLY A 121 9.45 -45.53 6.56
C GLY A 121 8.80 -46.85 7.06
N VAL A 122 8.60 -46.96 8.36
CA VAL A 122 7.95 -48.14 8.96
C VAL A 122 6.50 -48.28 8.50
N GLY A 123 5.75 -47.14 8.46
CA GLY A 123 4.36 -47.16 8.00
C GLY A 123 4.21 -47.64 6.56
N THR A 124 5.11 -47.19 5.67
CA THR A 124 5.12 -47.64 4.26
C THR A 124 5.53 -49.08 4.14
N GLY A 125 6.55 -49.54 4.90
CA GLY A 125 6.96 -50.94 4.96
C GLY A 125 5.84 -51.87 5.43
N LEU A 126 5.13 -51.48 6.49
CA LEU A 126 4.00 -52.22 7.03
C LEU A 126 2.82 -52.26 6.03
N ALA A 127 2.52 -51.12 5.36
CA ALA A 127 1.48 -51.11 4.35
C ALA A 127 1.81 -52.05 3.17
N PHE A 128 3.05 -52.09 2.71
CA PHE A 128 3.50 -53.04 1.69
C PHE A 128 3.50 -54.49 2.16
N TRP A 129 3.70 -54.69 3.48
CA TRP A 129 3.60 -56.04 4.08
C TRP A 129 2.16 -56.52 4.14
N ILE A 130 1.21 -55.68 4.54
CA ILE A 130 -0.22 -56.01 4.67
C ILE A 130 -0.90 -56.12 3.30
N LEU A 131 -0.59 -55.15 2.40
CA LEU A 131 -1.24 -55.04 1.09
C LEU A 131 -0.40 -55.77 0.02
N ALA A 132 -0.45 -57.08 0.01
CA ALA A 132 0.35 -57.94 -0.91
C ALA A 132 0.15 -57.59 -2.40
N ASP A 133 -1.08 -57.32 -2.82
CA ASP A 133 -1.38 -56.95 -4.21
C ASP A 133 -0.81 -55.62 -4.60
N LEU A 134 -0.85 -54.61 -3.71
CA LEU A 134 -0.23 -53.29 -3.93
C LEU A 134 1.30 -53.38 -4.01
N ARG A 135 1.89 -54.26 -3.18
CA ARG A 135 3.32 -54.56 -3.22
C ARG A 135 3.74 -55.15 -4.55
N THR A 136 3.04 -56.18 -5.02
CA THR A 136 3.38 -56.87 -6.30
C THR A 136 3.30 -55.86 -7.45
N LEU A 137 2.22 -55.07 -7.56
CA LEU A 137 2.07 -54.03 -8.53
C LEU A 137 3.17 -52.94 -8.46
N GLY A 138 3.52 -52.52 -7.22
CA GLY A 138 4.55 -51.50 -7.00
C GLY A 138 5.94 -52.01 -7.40
N LEU A 139 6.31 -53.22 -7.00
CA LEU A 139 7.61 -53.82 -7.34
C LEU A 139 7.73 -54.12 -8.82
N GLU A 140 6.62 -54.55 -9.45
CA GLU A 140 6.57 -54.79 -10.90
C GLU A 140 6.73 -53.49 -11.69
N SER A 141 6.12 -52.40 -11.23
CA SER A 141 6.28 -51.06 -11.80
C SER A 141 7.74 -50.56 -11.71
N ILE A 142 8.40 -50.76 -10.57
CA ILE A 142 9.81 -50.41 -10.38
C ILE A 142 10.67 -51.24 -11.33
N ARG A 143 10.43 -52.55 -11.44
CA ARG A 143 11.15 -53.44 -12.34
C ARG A 143 11.02 -53.01 -13.79
N LYS A 144 9.78 -52.77 -14.26
CA LYS A 144 9.52 -52.30 -15.63
C LYS A 144 10.18 -50.96 -15.95
N SER A 145 10.20 -50.03 -14.97
CA SER A 145 10.88 -48.75 -15.13
C SER A 145 12.41 -48.89 -15.23
N LEU A 146 12.98 -49.79 -14.43
CA LEU A 146 14.40 -50.10 -14.47
C LEU A 146 14.79 -50.80 -15.78
N ASP A 147 14.03 -51.79 -16.20
CA ASP A 147 14.25 -52.53 -17.48
C ASP A 147 14.17 -51.57 -18.68
N GLY A 148 13.21 -50.61 -18.67
CA GLY A 148 13.12 -49.54 -19.66
C GLY A 148 14.35 -48.64 -19.71
N LEU A 149 14.87 -48.23 -18.53
CA LEU A 149 16.09 -47.43 -18.44
C LEU A 149 17.32 -48.21 -18.92
N LEU A 150 17.45 -49.49 -18.50
CA LEU A 150 18.56 -50.36 -18.91
C LEU A 150 18.53 -50.64 -20.41
N THR A 151 17.34 -50.77 -21.00
CA THR A 151 17.16 -50.94 -22.46
C THR A 151 17.66 -49.66 -23.19
N LEU A 152 17.39 -48.48 -22.68
CA LEU A 152 17.92 -47.22 -23.24
C LEU A 152 19.46 -47.16 -23.16
N ILE A 153 20.05 -47.59 -22.02
CA ILE A 153 21.49 -47.64 -21.82
C ILE A 153 22.15 -48.69 -22.74
N ALA A 154 21.48 -49.81 -22.98
CA ALA A 154 21.97 -50.87 -23.87
C ALA A 154 22.22 -50.42 -25.30
N HIS A 155 21.61 -49.33 -25.77
CA HIS A 155 21.85 -48.73 -27.08
C HIS A 155 23.20 -47.99 -27.19
N ILE A 156 23.87 -47.76 -26.06
CA ILE A 156 25.17 -47.10 -26.03
C ILE A 156 26.27 -48.17 -26.18
N PRO A 157 27.22 -48.01 -27.12
CA PRO A 157 28.32 -48.97 -27.28
C PRO A 157 29.12 -49.13 -25.99
N HIS A 158 29.53 -50.38 -25.69
CA HIS A 158 30.39 -50.77 -24.55
C HIS A 158 29.70 -50.72 -23.16
N THR A 159 28.37 -50.66 -23.06
CA THR A 159 27.62 -50.63 -21.77
C THR A 159 27.07 -51.99 -21.33
N GLY A 160 27.39 -53.12 -22.04
CA GLY A 160 26.84 -54.43 -21.71
C GLY A 160 27.02 -54.89 -20.26
N GLY A 161 28.22 -54.64 -19.69
CA GLY A 161 28.53 -54.96 -18.29
C GLY A 161 27.73 -54.09 -17.28
N LEU A 162 27.43 -52.85 -17.64
CA LEU A 162 26.60 -51.95 -16.83
C LEU A 162 25.12 -52.37 -16.83
N VAL A 163 24.63 -52.85 -17.95
CA VAL A 163 23.26 -53.35 -18.10
C VAL A 163 23.05 -54.63 -17.28
N GLU A 164 24.02 -55.58 -17.34
CA GLU A 164 23.98 -56.80 -16.57
C GLU A 164 24.04 -56.55 -15.03
N ALA A 165 24.97 -55.69 -14.61
CA ALA A 165 25.05 -55.24 -13.23
C ALA A 165 23.76 -54.52 -12.78
N GLY A 166 23.12 -53.71 -13.65
CA GLY A 166 21.86 -53.04 -13.42
C GLY A 166 20.70 -54.05 -13.20
N HIS A 167 20.61 -55.09 -13.99
CA HIS A 167 19.60 -56.17 -13.79
C HIS A 167 19.83 -56.91 -12.44
N GLN A 168 21.06 -57.23 -12.10
CA GLN A 168 21.39 -57.89 -10.83
C GLN A 168 21.05 -57.00 -9.61
N LEU A 169 21.38 -55.70 -9.68
CA LEU A 169 20.99 -54.71 -8.67
C LEU A 169 19.49 -54.56 -8.56
N GLY A 170 18.77 -54.59 -9.70
CA GLY A 170 17.32 -54.49 -9.73
C GLY A 170 16.64 -55.72 -9.09
N GLN A 171 17.13 -56.93 -9.32
CA GLN A 171 16.64 -58.12 -8.65
C GLN A 171 16.91 -58.08 -7.15
N TRP A 172 18.12 -57.74 -6.75
CA TRP A 172 18.47 -57.55 -5.35
C TRP A 172 17.60 -56.51 -4.68
N PHE A 173 17.28 -55.39 -5.33
CA PHE A 173 16.41 -54.35 -4.79
C PHE A 173 14.96 -54.86 -4.62
N VAL A 174 14.46 -55.68 -5.53
CA VAL A 174 13.13 -56.27 -5.44
C VAL A 174 13.08 -57.32 -4.35
N ASP A 175 14.11 -58.15 -4.19
CA ASP A 175 14.16 -59.21 -3.15
C ASP A 175 14.28 -58.64 -1.74
N TRP A 176 15.00 -57.53 -1.60
CA TRP A 176 15.21 -56.85 -0.30
C TRP A 176 14.30 -55.63 -0.14
N TRP A 177 13.10 -55.60 -0.78
CA TRP A 177 12.15 -54.51 -0.73
C TRP A 177 11.79 -54.06 0.70
N TRP A 178 11.70 -54.97 1.65
CA TRP A 178 11.36 -54.75 3.05
C TRP A 178 12.45 -53.94 3.81
N VAL A 179 13.64 -53.87 3.30
CA VAL A 179 14.73 -53.04 3.81
C VAL A 179 14.76 -51.68 3.06
N TRP A 180 14.78 -51.73 1.73
CA TRP A 180 15.00 -50.54 0.94
C TRP A 180 13.85 -49.57 0.87
N ILE A 181 12.60 -50.05 0.88
CA ILE A 181 11.43 -49.18 0.84
C ILE A 181 11.36 -48.35 2.13
N PRO A 182 11.46 -48.89 3.33
CA PRO A 182 11.51 -48.09 4.56
C PRO A 182 12.70 -47.10 4.59
N ILE A 183 13.88 -47.55 4.17
CA ILE A 183 15.08 -46.67 4.17
C ILE A 183 14.92 -45.52 3.21
N THR A 184 14.51 -45.76 1.97
CA THR A 184 14.32 -44.69 0.97
C THR A 184 13.24 -43.69 1.40
N ARG A 185 12.15 -44.18 2.04
CA ARG A 185 11.13 -43.31 2.60
C ARG A 185 11.63 -42.48 3.77
N PHE A 186 12.41 -43.09 4.67
CA PHE A 186 13.05 -42.41 5.77
C PHE A 186 13.95 -41.26 5.26
N VAL A 187 14.85 -41.57 4.32
CA VAL A 187 15.79 -40.60 3.75
C VAL A 187 15.03 -39.47 3.01
N GLY A 188 14.01 -39.84 2.22
CA GLY A 188 13.20 -38.87 1.49
C GLY A 188 12.43 -37.90 2.40
N VAL A 189 11.83 -38.41 3.47
CA VAL A 189 11.12 -37.56 4.46
C VAL A 189 12.07 -36.69 5.24
N ALA A 190 13.20 -37.22 5.71
CA ALA A 190 14.22 -36.47 6.42
C ALA A 190 14.78 -35.34 5.56
N PHE A 191 15.08 -35.64 4.29
CA PHE A 191 15.52 -34.62 3.31
C PHE A 191 14.44 -33.57 3.11
N LEU A 192 13.18 -33.95 2.93
CA LEU A 192 12.07 -33.00 2.72
C LEU A 192 11.94 -32.03 3.90
N VAL A 193 12.04 -32.51 5.14
CA VAL A 193 11.98 -31.70 6.35
C VAL A 193 13.13 -30.69 6.39
N LEU A 194 14.37 -31.18 6.17
CA LEU A 194 15.56 -30.33 6.24
C LEU A 194 15.58 -29.29 5.11
N ALA A 195 15.24 -29.71 3.88
CA ALA A 195 15.18 -28.85 2.72
C ALA A 195 14.07 -27.77 2.86
N ALA A 196 12.88 -28.14 3.32
CA ALA A 196 11.79 -27.19 3.56
C ALA A 196 12.14 -26.22 4.69
N ARG A 197 12.85 -26.64 5.74
CA ARG A 197 13.34 -25.74 6.81
C ARG A 197 14.38 -24.75 6.27
N TRP A 198 15.31 -25.23 5.42
CA TRP A 198 16.30 -24.37 4.77
C TRP A 198 15.63 -23.37 3.83
N LEU A 199 14.71 -23.83 2.96
CA LEU A 199 14.00 -22.99 2.01
C LEU A 199 13.13 -21.94 2.74
N LEU A 200 12.38 -22.34 3.77
CA LEU A 200 11.64 -21.40 4.62
C LEU A 200 12.54 -20.32 5.19
N GLY A 201 13.69 -20.71 5.75
CA GLY A 201 14.66 -19.76 6.28
C GLY A 201 15.28 -18.84 5.21
N ALA A 202 15.46 -19.33 3.98
CA ALA A 202 15.95 -18.54 2.85
C ALA A 202 14.90 -17.51 2.38
N ILE A 203 13.62 -17.93 2.34
CA ILE A 203 12.48 -17.08 1.99
C ILE A 203 12.29 -16.00 3.07
N LEU A 204 12.29 -16.39 4.35
CA LEU A 204 12.08 -15.44 5.47
C LEU A 204 13.22 -14.43 5.60
N ARG A 205 14.46 -14.74 5.15
CA ARG A 205 15.55 -13.76 5.10
C ARG A 205 15.41 -12.76 3.96
N ARG A 206 14.66 -13.09 2.91
CA ARG A 206 14.42 -12.21 1.75
C ARG A 206 13.12 -11.42 1.85
N ILE A 207 12.16 -12.00 2.53
CA ILE A 207 10.91 -11.36 2.90
C ILE A 207 11.14 -10.93 4.35
N THR A 208 11.38 -9.65 4.58
CA THR A 208 11.28 -9.06 5.91
C THR A 208 9.81 -9.20 6.32
N LEU A 209 9.48 -10.37 6.88
CA LEU A 209 8.32 -10.57 7.69
C LEU A 209 8.66 -10.07 9.10
N ASP A 210 9.16 -8.84 9.18
CA ASP A 210 8.85 -8.07 10.37
C ASP A 210 7.34 -7.91 10.28
N PRO A 211 6.55 -8.48 11.19
CA PRO A 211 5.24 -7.92 11.44
C PRO A 211 5.59 -6.49 11.80
N GLY A 212 5.31 -5.55 10.86
CA GLY A 212 5.79 -4.18 10.99
C GLY A 212 5.56 -3.81 12.43
N TRP A 213 6.64 -3.51 13.15
CA TRP A 213 6.53 -3.14 14.56
C TRP A 213 5.51 -2.01 14.61
N ASP A 214 4.31 -2.36 15.06
CA ASP A 214 3.23 -1.44 15.23
C ASP A 214 3.20 -1.09 16.71
N PRO A 215 3.56 0.14 17.07
CA PRO A 215 3.57 0.58 18.47
C PRO A 215 2.19 0.49 19.13
N LEU A 216 1.11 0.35 18.34
CA LEU A 216 -0.26 0.22 18.81
C LEU A 216 -0.69 -1.25 19.02
N LEU A 217 0.09 -2.25 18.58
CA LEU A 217 -0.24 -3.67 18.82
C LEU A 217 -0.30 -4.03 20.31
N ASP A 218 0.50 -3.35 21.14
CA ASP A 218 0.50 -3.52 22.58
C ASP A 218 -0.42 -2.51 23.31
N ALA A 219 -1.12 -1.65 22.55
CA ALA A 219 -2.11 -0.75 23.13
C ALA A 219 -3.25 -1.58 23.76
N PRO A 220 -3.83 -1.16 24.88
CA PRO A 220 -4.99 -1.81 25.45
C PRO A 220 -6.14 -1.77 24.43
N THR A 221 -6.30 -2.86 23.71
CA THR A 221 -7.43 -3.10 22.83
C THR A 221 -8.55 -3.74 23.63
N ALA A 222 -9.81 -3.52 23.25
CA ALA A 222 -10.97 -4.22 23.78
C ALA A 222 -10.78 -5.73 23.54
N GLY A 223 -9.97 -6.35 24.39
CA GLY A 223 -9.66 -7.76 24.37
C GLY A 223 -10.76 -8.55 25.06
N ALA A 224 -11.12 -9.66 24.46
CA ALA A 224 -12.25 -10.52 24.72
C ALA A 224 -12.30 -11.19 26.12
N ASP A 225 -11.52 -10.81 27.11
CA ASP A 225 -11.38 -11.54 28.36
C ASP A 225 -11.58 -10.73 29.65
N SER A 226 -12.06 -9.49 29.59
CA SER A 226 -12.41 -8.75 30.82
C SER A 226 -13.92 -8.61 30.97
N ASP A 227 -14.52 -9.48 31.81
CA ASP A 227 -15.88 -9.32 32.33
C ASP A 227 -16.06 -8.08 33.25
N ASP A 228 -15.08 -7.17 33.26
CA ASP A 228 -15.15 -5.90 33.96
C ASP A 228 -15.71 -4.80 33.03
N GLU A 229 -17.02 -4.84 32.83
CA GLU A 229 -17.81 -3.72 32.26
C GLU A 229 -17.70 -2.41 33.06
N ALA A 230 -16.93 -2.38 34.16
CA ALA A 230 -16.93 -1.28 35.13
C ALA A 230 -15.67 -0.41 35.12
N THR A 231 -14.67 -0.65 34.25
CA THR A 231 -13.45 0.19 34.18
C THR A 231 -13.03 0.52 32.75
N ALA A 232 -13.96 0.85 31.89
CA ALA A 232 -13.64 1.69 30.72
C ALA A 232 -13.24 3.07 31.27
N SER A 233 -11.97 3.24 31.66
CA SER A 233 -11.46 4.51 32.13
C SER A 233 -11.76 5.56 31.08
N SER A 234 -12.43 6.65 31.49
CA SER A 234 -12.67 7.79 30.63
C SER A 234 -11.37 8.15 29.88
N PRO A 235 -11.40 8.42 28.54
CA PRO A 235 -10.22 8.87 27.82
C PRO A 235 -9.54 10.09 28.46
N LEU A 236 -10.27 10.90 29.19
CA LEU A 236 -9.78 12.07 29.92
C LEU A 236 -10.00 11.90 31.42
N PRO A 237 -9.06 12.38 32.25
CA PRO A 237 -7.79 13.03 31.88
C PRO A 237 -6.77 12.02 31.31
N LEU A 238 -6.03 12.44 30.29
CA LEU A 238 -4.87 11.72 29.76
C LEU A 238 -3.60 12.45 30.16
N THR A 239 -2.68 11.78 30.83
CA THR A 239 -1.40 12.35 31.26
C THR A 239 -0.22 11.53 30.78
N LEU A 240 0.73 12.20 30.17
CA LEU A 240 2.07 11.71 29.92
C LEU A 240 3.01 12.37 30.94
N THR A 241 3.84 11.56 31.61
CA THR A 241 4.82 12.07 32.58
C THR A 241 6.21 11.57 32.21
N ASP A 242 7.10 12.49 31.87
CA ASP A 242 8.48 12.23 31.46
C ASP A 242 8.59 11.15 30.38
N ALA A 243 7.63 11.14 29.45
CA ALA A 243 7.51 10.11 28.45
C ALA A 243 8.61 10.23 27.38
N ALA A 244 9.26 9.11 27.09
CA ALA A 244 10.23 8.99 26.01
C ALA A 244 9.88 7.81 25.12
N PHE A 245 10.26 7.90 23.84
CA PHE A 245 9.98 6.86 22.88
C PHE A 245 11.09 6.75 21.85
N THR A 246 11.57 5.52 21.63
CA THR A 246 12.63 5.21 20.66
C THR A 246 12.14 4.10 19.75
N TYR A 247 12.19 4.33 18.43
CA TYR A 247 11.86 3.29 17.46
C TYR A 247 12.91 2.17 17.46
N PRO A 248 12.53 0.90 17.24
CA PRO A 248 13.48 -0.19 17.14
C PRO A 248 14.54 0.09 16.07
N GLY A 249 15.81 -0.05 16.46
CA GLY A 249 16.94 0.22 15.55
C GLY A 249 17.32 1.68 15.35
N ALA A 250 16.65 2.64 16.03
CA ALA A 250 17.04 4.04 16.01
C ALA A 250 18.08 4.33 17.11
N ASP A 251 19.10 5.12 16.76
CA ASP A 251 20.17 5.53 17.69
C ASP A 251 19.75 6.64 18.66
N HIS A 252 18.66 7.36 18.32
CA HIS A 252 18.18 8.49 19.10
C HIS A 252 16.68 8.37 19.37
N PRO A 253 16.20 8.84 20.56
CA PRO A 253 14.79 8.86 20.86
C PRO A 253 14.03 9.84 19.96
N ALA A 254 12.87 9.44 19.48
CA ALA A 254 11.96 10.31 18.73
C ALA A 254 11.23 11.30 19.65
N LEU A 255 11.01 10.92 20.92
CA LEU A 255 10.51 11.80 21.99
C LEU A 255 11.33 11.57 23.26
N SER A 256 11.59 12.63 24.01
CA SER A 256 12.33 12.58 25.28
C SER A 256 11.81 13.60 26.28
N GLY A 257 11.46 13.13 27.50
CA GLY A 257 11.03 13.97 28.60
C GLY A 257 9.73 14.73 28.35
N VAL A 258 8.77 14.12 27.64
CA VAL A 258 7.50 14.75 27.33
C VAL A 258 6.55 14.61 28.49
N THR A 259 6.15 15.77 29.07
CA THR A 259 5.10 15.83 30.08
C THR A 259 3.95 16.68 29.56
N LEU A 260 2.76 16.08 29.50
CA LEU A 260 1.57 16.68 28.91
C LEU A 260 0.32 16.10 29.56
N THR A 261 -0.64 16.96 29.90
CA THR A 261 -1.95 16.55 30.42
C THR A 261 -3.07 17.15 29.57
N LEU A 262 -3.99 16.28 29.11
CA LEU A 262 -5.25 16.64 28.50
C LEU A 262 -6.35 16.42 29.56
N GLU A 263 -6.95 17.48 30.05
CA GLU A 263 -7.88 17.40 31.21
C GLU A 263 -9.34 17.41 30.80
N ARG A 264 -9.67 18.16 29.74
CA ARG A 264 -11.05 18.44 29.30
C ARG A 264 -11.16 18.46 27.79
N PRO A 265 -12.36 18.38 27.22
CA PRO A 265 -12.57 18.66 25.81
C PRO A 265 -12.08 20.08 25.47
N GLU A 266 -11.04 20.14 24.63
CA GLU A 266 -10.47 21.38 24.08
C GLU A 266 -9.89 21.05 22.69
N TYR A 267 -9.82 22.05 21.81
CA TYR A 267 -9.15 21.93 20.51
C TYR A 267 -7.67 22.27 20.71
N THR A 268 -6.85 21.24 20.84
CA THR A 268 -5.40 21.34 21.00
C THR A 268 -4.72 21.13 19.66
N VAL A 269 -3.90 22.08 19.22
CA VAL A 269 -3.08 21.94 17.99
C VAL A 269 -1.62 21.73 18.37
N VAL A 270 -0.99 20.71 17.78
CA VAL A 270 0.43 20.38 17.95
C VAL A 270 1.17 20.77 16.68
N VAL A 271 2.08 21.75 16.78
CA VAL A 271 2.87 22.26 15.67
C VAL A 271 4.36 21.91 15.81
N GLY A 272 5.04 21.78 14.68
CA GLY A 272 6.49 21.53 14.63
C GLY A 272 6.95 21.09 13.25
N HIS A 273 8.25 21.19 12.97
CA HIS A 273 8.83 20.75 11.72
C HIS A 273 8.73 19.23 11.52
N ASN A 274 8.89 18.78 10.27
CA ASN A 274 8.93 17.35 9.97
C ASN A 274 10.09 16.67 10.72
N GLY A 275 9.80 15.48 11.29
CA GLY A 275 10.78 14.77 12.13
C GLY A 275 10.92 15.29 13.58
N SER A 276 10.10 16.26 14.02
CA SER A 276 10.16 16.78 15.40
C SER A 276 9.57 15.85 16.47
N GLY A 277 8.89 14.75 16.07
CA GLY A 277 8.26 13.78 16.97
C GLY A 277 6.73 13.91 17.10
N LYS A 278 6.05 14.73 16.27
CA LYS A 278 4.59 14.95 16.32
C LYS A 278 3.78 13.66 16.19
N SER A 279 4.02 12.88 15.13
CA SER A 279 3.31 11.60 14.91
C SER A 279 3.63 10.58 16.00
N THR A 280 4.84 10.62 16.57
CA THR A 280 5.20 9.79 17.72
C THR A 280 4.41 10.20 18.96
N LEU A 281 4.17 11.49 19.16
CA LEU A 281 3.27 11.96 20.21
C LEU A 281 1.84 11.48 19.97
N ALA A 282 1.34 11.55 18.72
CA ALA A 282 0.02 11.00 18.37
C ALA A 282 -0.12 9.53 18.78
N LEU A 283 0.90 8.71 18.49
CA LEU A 283 0.91 7.29 18.87
C LEU A 283 0.89 7.09 20.38
N LEU A 284 1.67 7.85 21.16
CA LEU A 284 1.62 7.79 22.63
C LEU A 284 0.26 8.20 23.18
N LEU A 285 -0.35 9.25 22.64
CA LEU A 285 -1.69 9.69 23.03
C LEU A 285 -2.74 8.65 22.64
N ALA A 286 -2.58 7.98 21.49
CA ALA A 286 -3.49 6.93 21.01
C ALA A 286 -3.41 5.62 21.83
N GLY A 287 -2.32 5.39 22.56
CA GLY A 287 -2.20 4.18 23.39
C GLY A 287 -0.88 3.42 23.29
N ALA A 288 0.07 3.88 22.47
CA ALA A 288 1.39 3.28 22.42
C ALA A 288 2.09 3.35 23.79
N THR A 289 2.79 2.29 24.14
CA THR A 289 3.53 2.23 25.42
C THR A 289 4.80 3.06 25.32
N PRO A 290 5.04 4.05 26.22
CA PRO A 290 6.28 4.79 26.22
C PRO A 290 7.47 3.87 26.58
N GLY A 291 8.62 4.11 25.95
CA GLY A 291 9.86 3.38 26.28
C GLY A 291 10.45 3.78 27.64
N ALA A 292 10.15 5.00 28.12
CA ALA A 292 10.43 5.49 29.47
C ALA A 292 9.35 6.51 29.86
N GLY A 293 9.19 6.74 31.16
CA GLY A 293 8.10 7.55 31.70
C GLY A 293 6.79 6.76 31.79
N THR A 294 5.67 7.46 32.00
CA THR A 294 4.35 6.83 32.18
C THR A 294 3.27 7.52 31.34
N ARG A 295 2.27 6.73 30.91
CA ARG A 295 1.01 7.19 30.36
C ARG A 295 -0.13 6.72 31.24
N THR A 296 -1.00 7.63 31.64
CA THR A 296 -2.20 7.33 32.42
C THR A 296 -3.44 7.91 31.76
N GLY A 297 -4.54 7.21 31.78
CA GLY A 297 -5.77 7.59 31.07
C GLY A 297 -5.73 7.27 29.56
N GLY A 298 -6.56 7.93 28.78
CA GLY A 298 -6.59 7.85 27.32
C GLY A 298 -7.55 6.82 26.74
N GLY A 299 -8.29 6.06 27.57
CA GLY A 299 -9.30 5.10 27.10
C GLY A 299 -8.74 4.04 26.16
N MET A 300 -9.67 3.31 25.49
CA MET A 300 -9.31 2.29 24.53
C MET A 300 -9.37 2.84 23.12
N LEU A 301 -8.34 2.56 22.29
CA LEU A 301 -8.31 2.93 20.89
C LEU A 301 -9.38 2.16 20.10
N GLY A 302 -10.17 2.88 19.30
CA GLY A 302 -11.22 2.31 18.43
C GLY A 302 -12.48 1.85 19.15
N ALA A 303 -12.57 1.99 20.48
CA ALA A 303 -13.79 1.67 21.22
C ALA A 303 -14.83 2.80 21.11
N VAL A 304 -16.12 2.45 21.23
CA VAL A 304 -17.21 3.43 21.33
C VAL A 304 -16.99 4.26 22.62
N GLY A 305 -17.01 5.57 22.50
CA GLY A 305 -16.70 6.49 23.61
C GLY A 305 -15.22 6.53 24.04
N GLY A 306 -14.35 5.84 23.32
CA GLY A 306 -12.91 5.75 23.58
C GLY A 306 -12.08 6.82 22.88
N THR A 307 -10.87 6.45 22.46
CA THR A 307 -9.94 7.27 21.68
C THR A 307 -10.00 6.86 20.22
N ALA A 308 -10.01 7.83 19.31
CA ALA A 308 -9.90 7.61 17.88
C ALA A 308 -8.64 8.28 17.34
N LEU A 309 -7.99 7.63 16.35
CA LEU A 309 -6.82 8.15 15.64
C LEU A 309 -7.13 8.20 14.14
N VAL A 310 -7.05 9.38 13.57
CA VAL A 310 -7.05 9.60 12.11
C VAL A 310 -5.59 9.88 11.70
N GLY A 311 -5.00 8.94 11.00
CA GLY A 311 -3.60 9.03 10.59
C GLY A 311 -3.41 9.80 9.29
N GLN A 312 -2.16 10.12 8.99
CA GLN A 312 -1.72 10.83 7.80
C GLN A 312 -2.07 10.08 6.49
N ARG A 313 -2.23 8.75 6.53
CA ARG A 313 -2.44 7.87 5.36
C ARG A 313 -3.82 7.24 5.41
N SER A 314 -4.84 8.03 5.14
CA SER A 314 -6.23 7.56 5.11
C SER A 314 -6.49 6.48 4.05
N GLU A 315 -5.74 6.49 2.94
CA GLU A 315 -5.86 5.50 1.86
C GLU A 315 -5.51 4.07 2.30
N LEU A 316 -4.72 3.90 3.35
CA LEU A 316 -4.36 2.59 3.91
C LEU A 316 -5.40 2.05 4.89
N LEU A 317 -6.36 2.85 5.29
CA LEU A 317 -7.37 2.52 6.29
C LEU A 317 -8.68 2.04 5.68
N VAL A 318 -8.82 2.07 4.35
CA VAL A 318 -10.03 1.64 3.65
C VAL A 318 -10.18 0.13 3.70
N LEU A 319 -11.26 -0.34 4.30
CA LEU A 319 -11.58 -1.76 4.52
C LEU A 319 -12.93 -2.17 3.89
N GLY A 320 -13.85 -1.23 3.74
CA GLY A 320 -15.21 -1.44 3.20
C GLY A 320 -15.23 -1.52 1.66
N GLN A 321 -16.29 -2.13 1.12
CA GLN A 321 -16.56 -2.14 -0.32
C GLN A 321 -17.23 -0.83 -0.79
N ASN A 322 -17.94 -0.15 0.11
CA ASN A 322 -18.52 1.16 -0.09
C ASN A 322 -18.29 2.02 1.15
N VAL A 323 -18.58 3.33 1.03
CA VAL A 323 -18.39 4.33 2.10
C VAL A 323 -19.16 3.95 3.36
N ALA A 324 -20.41 3.51 3.24
CA ALA A 324 -21.25 3.13 4.38
C ALA A 324 -20.64 1.94 5.15
N GLU A 325 -20.20 0.92 4.44
CA GLU A 325 -19.56 -0.26 5.03
C GLU A 325 -18.22 0.10 5.69
N ASP A 326 -17.44 1.00 5.07
CA ASP A 326 -16.15 1.43 5.61
C ASP A 326 -16.31 2.20 6.92
N VAL A 327 -17.25 3.15 6.98
CA VAL A 327 -17.57 3.93 8.20
C VAL A 327 -18.00 3.02 9.35
N THR A 328 -18.79 2.00 9.06
CA THR A 328 -19.35 1.08 10.07
C THR A 328 -18.50 -0.15 10.32
N TRP A 329 -17.35 -0.27 9.66
CA TRP A 329 -16.49 -1.45 9.72
C TRP A 329 -16.07 -1.80 11.17
N GLY A 330 -16.37 -3.05 11.58
CA GLY A 330 -16.05 -3.55 12.92
C GLY A 330 -16.92 -3.01 14.05
N MET A 331 -17.98 -2.26 13.78
CA MET A 331 -18.98 -1.87 14.76
C MET A 331 -19.96 -3.01 15.03
N SER A 332 -20.56 -3.02 16.21
CA SER A 332 -21.65 -3.97 16.51
C SER A 332 -22.94 -3.60 15.77
N GLU A 333 -23.79 -4.58 15.46
CA GLU A 333 -25.11 -4.32 14.83
C GLU A 333 -25.94 -3.30 15.61
N ARG A 334 -25.82 -3.30 16.94
CA ARG A 334 -26.50 -2.36 17.82
C ARG A 334 -25.99 -0.93 17.63
N ASP A 335 -24.66 -0.75 17.53
CA ASP A 335 -24.06 0.57 17.38
C ASP A 335 -24.31 1.13 15.99
N VAL A 336 -24.31 0.27 14.96
CA VAL A 336 -24.68 0.65 13.59
C VAL A 336 -26.15 1.09 13.53
N ALA A 337 -27.08 0.36 14.20
CA ALA A 337 -28.48 0.73 14.23
C ALA A 337 -28.76 2.04 14.99
N ALA A 338 -27.88 2.44 15.90
CA ALA A 338 -27.97 3.70 16.64
C ALA A 338 -27.32 4.89 15.91
N LEU A 339 -26.55 4.63 14.85
CA LEU A 339 -25.82 5.65 14.09
C LEU A 339 -26.73 6.25 13.02
N ASP A 340 -26.88 7.57 13.03
CA ASP A 340 -27.41 8.32 11.89
C ASP A 340 -26.28 8.54 10.87
N LEU A 341 -26.12 7.56 9.96
CA LEU A 341 -25.05 7.55 8.98
C LEU A 341 -25.17 8.73 8.01
N ASP A 342 -26.37 9.05 7.55
CA ASP A 342 -26.60 10.13 6.57
C ASP A 342 -26.23 11.49 7.17
N ALA A 343 -26.67 11.77 8.40
CA ALA A 343 -26.29 12.99 9.10
C ALA A 343 -24.77 13.07 9.38
N LEU A 344 -24.12 11.92 9.65
CA LEU A 344 -22.66 11.88 9.82
C LEU A 344 -21.93 12.19 8.51
N LEU A 345 -22.35 11.55 7.40
CA LEU A 345 -21.76 11.78 6.08
C LEU A 345 -21.97 13.23 5.60
N GLU A 346 -23.13 13.80 5.87
CA GLU A 346 -23.39 15.21 5.58
C GLU A 346 -22.44 16.12 6.37
N ARG A 347 -22.28 15.85 7.67
CA ARG A 347 -21.38 16.63 8.56
C ARG A 347 -19.93 16.63 8.11
N VAL A 348 -19.43 15.52 7.58
CA VAL A 348 -18.05 15.42 7.06
C VAL A 348 -17.93 15.80 5.57
N GLY A 349 -19.05 16.21 4.91
CA GLY A 349 -19.04 16.60 3.50
C GLY A 349 -18.92 15.44 2.52
N LEU A 350 -19.52 14.29 2.86
CA LEU A 350 -19.65 13.10 2.02
C LEU A 350 -21.11 12.75 1.71
N ALA A 351 -22.01 13.73 1.79
CA ALA A 351 -23.44 13.53 1.50
C ALA A 351 -23.64 12.88 0.12
N GLY A 352 -24.53 11.87 0.05
CA GLY A 352 -24.84 11.17 -1.19
C GLY A 352 -23.78 10.18 -1.71
N LEU A 353 -22.71 9.95 -0.95
CA LEU A 353 -21.63 9.04 -1.34
C LEU A 353 -21.64 7.71 -0.56
N ALA A 354 -22.71 7.40 0.17
CA ALA A 354 -22.82 6.19 1.00
C ALA A 354 -22.50 4.89 0.24
N ASP A 355 -23.00 4.77 -1.00
CA ASP A 355 -22.82 3.60 -1.86
C ASP A 355 -21.60 3.68 -2.77
N ALA A 356 -20.82 4.76 -2.73
CA ALA A 356 -19.65 4.94 -3.58
C ALA A 356 -18.51 4.00 -3.18
N ASP A 357 -17.78 3.48 -4.16
CA ASP A 357 -16.52 2.73 -3.90
C ASP A 357 -15.49 3.71 -3.32
N PRO A 358 -14.94 3.44 -2.12
CA PRO A 358 -13.92 4.28 -1.50
C PRO A 358 -12.69 4.54 -2.39
N ARG A 359 -12.36 3.60 -3.28
CA ARG A 359 -11.24 3.73 -4.22
C ARG A 359 -11.48 4.77 -5.31
N SER A 360 -12.72 5.16 -5.53
CA SER A 360 -13.11 6.21 -6.47
C SER A 360 -13.06 7.61 -5.87
N LEU A 361 -12.88 7.72 -4.55
CA LEU A 361 -12.85 8.98 -3.82
C LEU A 361 -11.53 9.73 -4.06
N SER A 362 -11.61 11.06 -4.04
CA SER A 362 -10.41 11.91 -4.03
C SER A 362 -9.65 11.79 -2.69
N GLY A 363 -8.38 12.22 -2.66
CA GLY A 363 -7.57 12.19 -1.43
C GLY A 363 -8.24 12.92 -0.26
N GLY A 364 -8.84 14.09 -0.52
CA GLY A 364 -9.60 14.83 0.50
C GLY A 364 -10.87 14.11 0.95
N GLN A 365 -11.60 13.47 0.03
CA GLN A 365 -12.77 12.64 0.39
C GLN A 365 -12.37 11.40 1.20
N LEU A 366 -11.22 10.77 0.92
CA LEU A 366 -10.69 9.67 1.72
C LEU A 366 -10.33 10.11 3.15
N GLN A 367 -9.80 11.32 3.32
CA GLN A 367 -9.54 11.87 4.66
C GLN A 367 -10.83 12.16 5.42
N ARG A 368 -11.85 12.68 4.74
CA ARG A 368 -13.20 12.86 5.31
C ARG A 368 -13.85 11.53 5.67
N LEU A 369 -13.62 10.47 4.86
CA LEU A 369 -14.08 9.10 5.15
C LEU A 369 -13.42 8.55 6.42
N ALA A 370 -12.09 8.70 6.55
CA ALA A 370 -11.38 8.28 7.76
C ALA A 370 -11.87 9.02 9.01
N LEU A 371 -12.16 10.33 8.90
CA LEU A 371 -12.77 11.09 9.97
C LEU A 371 -14.18 10.62 10.30
N ALA A 372 -15.02 10.29 9.29
CA ALA A 372 -16.34 9.72 9.49
C ALA A 372 -16.28 8.41 10.27
N GLY A 373 -15.40 7.48 9.87
CA GLY A 373 -15.17 6.21 10.58
C GLY A 373 -14.70 6.39 12.03
N ALA A 374 -13.90 7.42 12.30
CA ALA A 374 -13.50 7.78 13.65
C ALA A 374 -14.68 8.33 14.47
N LEU A 375 -15.46 9.25 13.91
CA LEU A 375 -16.59 9.89 14.59
C LEU A 375 -17.81 8.95 14.77
N ALA A 376 -17.98 7.95 13.90
CA ALA A 376 -19.06 6.95 14.02
C ALA A 376 -19.05 6.23 15.37
N ARG A 377 -17.89 6.13 16.02
CA ARG A 377 -17.71 5.52 17.35
C ARG A 377 -17.90 6.49 18.50
N SER A 378 -18.35 7.73 18.22
CA SER A 378 -18.56 8.78 19.22
C SER A 378 -17.39 8.88 20.21
N PRO A 379 -16.14 9.09 19.75
CA PRO A 379 -14.96 9.08 20.62
C PRO A 379 -15.04 10.27 21.58
N ARG A 380 -14.41 10.14 22.76
CA ARG A 380 -14.20 11.27 23.67
C ARG A 380 -12.85 11.97 23.47
N LEU A 381 -11.91 11.29 22.79
CA LEU A 381 -10.64 11.85 22.37
C LEU A 381 -10.41 11.50 20.89
N LEU A 382 -10.30 12.51 20.05
CA LEU A 382 -9.93 12.39 18.64
C LEU A 382 -8.52 12.92 18.44
N ILE A 383 -7.65 12.08 17.88
CA ILE A 383 -6.30 12.47 17.49
C ILE A 383 -6.26 12.49 15.96
N SER A 384 -5.87 13.61 15.39
CA SER A 384 -5.84 13.87 13.95
C SER A 384 -4.40 14.20 13.54
N ASP A 385 -3.72 13.30 12.83
CA ASP A 385 -2.33 13.48 12.42
C ASP A 385 -2.27 13.87 10.94
N GLU A 386 -2.01 15.16 10.67
CA GLU A 386 -1.90 15.78 9.34
C GLU A 386 -3.10 15.47 8.40
N SER A 387 -4.30 15.35 8.96
CA SER A 387 -5.51 14.98 8.20
C SER A 387 -6.01 16.06 7.21
N THR A 388 -5.43 17.24 7.22
CA THR A 388 -5.75 18.37 6.33
C THR A 388 -4.84 18.47 5.11
N ALA A 389 -3.73 17.70 5.06
CA ALA A 389 -2.66 17.86 4.07
C ALA A 389 -3.06 17.56 2.63
N MET A 390 -4.14 16.76 2.40
CA MET A 390 -4.59 16.33 1.07
C MET A 390 -5.92 16.98 0.65
N ILE A 391 -6.40 17.95 1.42
CA ILE A 391 -7.67 18.61 1.19
C ILE A 391 -7.41 19.94 0.49
N ASP A 392 -8.24 20.30 -0.49
CA ASP A 392 -8.22 21.61 -1.13
C ASP A 392 -8.48 22.74 -0.13
N ARG A 393 -8.25 23.97 -0.53
CA ARG A 393 -8.28 25.12 0.37
C ARG A 393 -9.63 25.31 1.07
N ASP A 394 -10.72 25.16 0.32
CA ASP A 394 -12.09 25.36 0.85
C ASP A 394 -12.48 24.18 1.76
N GLY A 395 -12.24 22.95 1.32
CA GLY A 395 -12.48 21.78 2.13
C GLY A 395 -11.59 21.68 3.37
N ARG A 396 -10.39 22.27 3.35
CA ARG A 396 -9.51 22.39 4.53
C ARG A 396 -10.11 23.32 5.57
N ALA A 397 -10.66 24.46 5.13
CA ALA A 397 -11.33 25.39 6.04
C ALA A 397 -12.51 24.72 6.74
N ASP A 398 -13.38 24.00 5.98
CA ASP A 398 -14.52 23.26 6.52
C ASP A 398 -14.08 22.17 7.53
N MET A 399 -13.02 21.42 7.21
CA MET A 399 -12.49 20.39 8.10
C MET A 399 -11.96 20.98 9.41
N LEU A 400 -11.22 22.09 9.35
CA LEU A 400 -10.70 22.79 10.54
C LEU A 400 -11.84 23.38 11.38
N ASP A 401 -12.88 23.91 10.75
CA ASP A 401 -14.08 24.39 11.45
C ASP A 401 -14.81 23.24 12.14
N LEU A 402 -14.94 22.08 11.49
CA LEU A 402 -15.48 20.89 12.11
C LEU A 402 -14.65 20.44 13.32
N LEU A 403 -13.32 20.32 13.18
CA LEU A 403 -12.42 19.92 14.29
C LEU A 403 -12.50 20.89 15.46
N ALA A 404 -12.55 22.21 15.21
CA ALA A 404 -12.69 23.23 16.22
C ALA A 404 -14.07 23.22 16.90
N PHE A 405 -15.12 22.73 16.23
CA PHE A 405 -16.46 22.60 16.79
C PHE A 405 -16.62 21.38 17.70
N LEU A 406 -15.91 20.27 17.45
CA LEU A 406 -16.06 19.00 18.18
C LEU A 406 -15.94 19.12 19.71
N PRO A 407 -15.08 19.97 20.31
CA PRO A 407 -15.02 20.15 21.75
C PRO A 407 -16.35 20.60 22.37
N ASN A 408 -17.17 21.37 21.64
CA ASN A 408 -18.50 21.77 22.09
C ASN A 408 -19.49 20.59 22.20
N THR A 409 -19.16 19.46 21.54
CA THR A 409 -19.94 18.21 21.64
C THR A 409 -19.38 17.25 22.69
N GLY A 410 -18.33 17.64 23.43
CA GLY A 410 -17.69 16.83 24.46
C GLY A 410 -16.54 15.94 23.97
N ILE A 411 -16.05 16.15 22.75
CA ILE A 411 -14.93 15.42 22.16
C ILE A 411 -13.66 16.29 22.29
N ALA A 412 -12.64 15.82 23.02
CA ALA A 412 -11.33 16.47 22.97
C ALA A 412 -10.68 16.20 21.62
N VAL A 413 -10.07 17.22 21.01
CA VAL A 413 -9.40 17.09 19.73
C VAL A 413 -7.92 17.45 19.89
N VAL A 414 -7.04 16.56 19.44
CA VAL A 414 -5.60 16.83 19.29
C VAL A 414 -5.30 16.78 17.79
N HIS A 415 -5.12 17.94 17.19
CA HIS A 415 -4.79 18.07 15.78
C HIS A 415 -3.29 18.34 15.60
N ILE A 416 -2.63 17.50 14.85
CA ILE A 416 -1.20 17.59 14.55
C ILE A 416 -1.04 18.14 13.14
N THR A 417 -0.25 19.21 13.02
CA THR A 417 0.01 19.87 11.76
C THR A 417 1.43 20.42 11.70
N HIS A 418 1.92 20.67 10.50
CA HIS A 418 3.15 21.43 10.28
C HIS A 418 2.86 22.89 9.88
N ASP A 419 1.58 23.24 9.65
CA ASP A 419 1.14 24.58 9.27
C ASP A 419 0.75 25.40 10.50
N PRO A 420 1.52 26.45 10.88
CA PRO A 420 1.18 27.30 12.00
C PRO A 420 -0.13 28.08 11.82
N ALA A 421 -0.60 28.28 10.59
CA ALA A 421 -1.85 29.00 10.33
C ALA A 421 -3.08 28.20 10.82
N GLU A 422 -3.00 26.88 10.84
CA GLU A 422 -4.08 26.02 11.37
C GLU A 422 -4.23 26.16 12.90
N ALA A 423 -3.16 26.58 13.59
CA ALA A 423 -3.19 26.81 15.03
C ALA A 423 -3.99 28.07 15.44
N ALA A 424 -4.34 28.95 14.52
CA ALA A 424 -5.09 30.18 14.83
C ALA A 424 -6.49 29.94 15.41
N ARG A 425 -7.07 28.74 15.20
CA ARG A 425 -8.38 28.34 15.73
C ARG A 425 -8.31 27.51 17.02
N ALA A 426 -7.09 27.25 17.52
CA ALA A 426 -6.88 26.35 18.64
C ALA A 426 -7.12 27.01 20.00
N ASP A 427 -7.75 26.27 20.92
CA ASP A 427 -7.82 26.66 22.34
C ASP A 427 -6.45 26.54 23.02
N ARG A 428 -5.62 25.59 22.53
CA ARG A 428 -4.30 25.31 23.07
C ARG A 428 -3.33 24.96 21.94
N VAL A 429 -2.15 25.55 22.00
CA VAL A 429 -1.08 25.31 21.01
C VAL A 429 0.15 24.73 21.71
N ILE A 430 0.58 23.56 21.25
CA ILE A 430 1.77 22.87 21.73
C ILE A 430 2.81 22.88 20.61
N THR A 431 4.00 23.42 20.88
CA THR A 431 5.11 23.41 19.91
C THR A 431 6.11 22.32 20.27
N ILE A 432 6.40 21.43 19.30
CA ILE A 432 7.40 20.37 19.47
C ILE A 432 8.61 20.64 18.58
N ARG A 433 9.80 20.45 19.16
CA ARG A 433 11.07 20.49 18.44
C ARG A 433 12.04 19.44 18.96
N SER A 434 12.64 18.67 18.06
CA SER A 434 13.64 17.63 18.38
C SER A 434 13.19 16.70 19.53
N GLY A 435 11.95 16.24 19.49
CA GLY A 435 11.37 15.30 20.46
C GLY A 435 11.00 15.88 21.82
N ARG A 436 10.98 17.21 21.98
CA ARG A 436 10.64 17.88 23.24
C ARG A 436 9.57 18.94 23.04
N ILE A 437 8.73 19.16 24.03
CA ILE A 437 7.79 20.29 24.07
C ILE A 437 8.59 21.56 24.37
N LEU A 438 8.53 22.52 23.46
CA LEU A 438 9.14 23.85 23.65
C LEU A 438 8.21 24.83 24.31
N SER A 439 6.96 24.84 23.90
CA SER A 439 5.93 25.71 24.47
C SER A 439 4.59 25.00 24.50
N ASP A 440 3.79 25.38 25.49
CA ASP A 440 2.43 24.90 25.69
C ASP A 440 1.62 26.14 26.14
N THR A 441 0.84 26.70 25.22
CA THR A 441 0.13 27.96 25.42
C THR A 441 -1.36 27.74 25.18
N ARG A 442 -2.20 28.24 26.12
CA ARG A 442 -3.65 28.27 25.93
C ARG A 442 -4.06 29.67 25.49
N ALA A 443 -4.97 29.75 24.55
CA ALA A 443 -5.63 31.01 24.20
C ALA A 443 -6.33 31.55 25.45
N ALA A 444 -6.24 32.86 25.68
CA ALA A 444 -7.06 33.48 26.71
C ALA A 444 -8.54 33.22 26.38
N PRO A 445 -9.37 32.85 27.35
CA PRO A 445 -10.78 32.63 27.09
C PRO A 445 -11.38 33.90 26.47
N SER A 446 -11.89 33.79 25.25
CA SER A 446 -12.69 34.86 24.64
C SER A 446 -13.87 35.11 25.55
N PRO A 447 -14.16 36.40 25.87
CA PRO A 447 -15.32 36.70 26.70
C PRO A 447 -16.57 36.12 26.06
N THR A 448 -17.25 35.29 26.78
CA THR A 448 -18.59 34.77 26.42
C THR A 448 -19.44 35.95 25.98
N PRO A 449 -20.15 35.91 24.85
CA PRO A 449 -21.11 36.94 24.51
C PRO A 449 -22.20 36.91 25.58
N THR A 450 -22.17 37.89 26.47
CA THR A 450 -23.28 38.16 27.37
C THR A 450 -24.46 38.55 26.52
N ASP A 451 -25.59 37.90 26.76
CA ASP A 451 -26.91 38.28 26.30
C ASP A 451 -27.24 39.70 26.75
N GLU A 452 -26.89 40.68 25.96
CA GLU A 452 -27.43 42.02 26.06
C GLU A 452 -27.25 42.72 24.70
N ALA A 453 -28.31 42.76 23.94
CA ALA A 453 -28.80 43.87 23.13
C ALA A 453 -29.64 43.32 21.94
N VAL A 454 -30.86 43.00 22.25
CA VAL A 454 -31.94 43.14 21.29
C VAL A 454 -32.22 44.63 21.12
N ALA A 455 -31.75 45.24 20.04
CA ALA A 455 -32.27 46.51 19.54
C ALA A 455 -32.10 46.57 18.03
N GLY A 456 -33.17 46.38 17.36
CA GLY A 456 -33.82 47.00 16.22
C GLY A 456 -33.02 47.38 14.94
N PRO A 457 -33.76 47.52 13.87
CA PRO A 457 -33.27 47.13 12.53
C PRO A 457 -32.78 48.33 11.69
N ASP A 458 -32.25 47.94 10.55
CA ASP A 458 -32.13 48.78 9.33
C ASP A 458 -30.89 49.68 9.20
N GLN A 459 -29.89 49.16 8.50
CA GLN A 459 -29.19 50.01 7.52
C GLN A 459 -28.65 49.12 6.38
N ARG A 460 -29.37 49.19 5.25
CA ARG A 460 -28.96 48.67 3.95
C ARG A 460 -27.70 49.38 3.48
N HIS A 461 -26.59 48.69 3.30
CA HIS A 461 -25.51 49.19 2.49
C HIS A 461 -25.75 48.76 1.04
N THR A 462 -26.16 49.73 0.25
CA THR A 462 -26.20 49.73 -1.21
C THR A 462 -24.79 49.74 -1.75
N SER A 463 -24.43 48.67 -2.46
CA SER A 463 -23.25 48.69 -3.36
C SER A 463 -23.55 49.45 -4.65
N PRO A 464 -22.63 50.18 -5.23
CA PRO A 464 -22.90 50.92 -6.46
C PRO A 464 -22.85 50.01 -7.71
N GLU A 465 -23.97 49.99 -8.39
CA GLU A 465 -24.11 49.44 -9.73
C GLU A 465 -23.28 50.27 -10.73
N THR A 466 -22.44 49.61 -11.51
CA THR A 466 -21.89 50.14 -12.76
C THR A 466 -22.80 49.74 -13.92
N PRO A 467 -23.04 50.65 -14.89
CA PRO A 467 -24.12 50.48 -15.87
C PRO A 467 -23.76 49.45 -16.94
N ARG A 468 -24.72 48.59 -17.23
CA ARG A 468 -24.71 47.75 -18.45
C ARG A 468 -25.07 48.59 -19.63
N ASP A 469 -24.16 48.63 -20.57
CA ASP A 469 -24.43 49.14 -21.92
C ASP A 469 -25.09 48.06 -22.77
N THR A 470 -26.36 48.32 -23.12
CA THR A 470 -27.14 47.49 -24.01
C THR A 470 -27.07 48.08 -25.40
N SER A 471 -26.34 47.48 -26.32
CA SER A 471 -26.53 47.67 -27.73
C SER A 471 -26.89 46.35 -28.42
N ARG A 472 -28.11 46.31 -28.83
CA ARG A 472 -28.75 45.39 -29.77
C ARG A 472 -27.91 45.10 -30.98
N LEU A 473 -27.84 43.82 -31.40
CA LEU A 473 -28.01 43.47 -32.81
C LEU A 473 -28.82 42.17 -32.89
N GLU A 474 -29.98 42.32 -33.48
CA GLU A 474 -30.91 41.26 -33.89
C GLU A 474 -30.32 40.53 -35.11
N GLY A 475 -30.61 39.24 -35.22
CA GLY A 475 -30.61 38.59 -36.52
C GLY A 475 -30.18 37.14 -36.51
N GLY A 476 -31.14 36.22 -36.70
CA GLY A 476 -30.85 34.92 -37.26
C GLY A 476 -31.27 33.72 -36.40
N THR A 477 -32.52 33.36 -36.51
CA THR A 477 -33.06 32.05 -36.22
C THR A 477 -32.38 30.99 -37.05
N ASP A 478 -31.82 29.95 -36.41
CA ASP A 478 -32.05 28.57 -36.86
C ASP A 478 -31.72 27.61 -35.70
N ARG A 479 -32.78 26.98 -35.22
CA ARG A 479 -32.68 25.81 -34.35
C ARG A 479 -32.32 24.65 -35.24
N GLU A 480 -31.14 24.07 -35.02
CA GLU A 480 -30.90 22.65 -35.29
C GLU A 480 -30.54 21.98 -33.99
N ASP A 481 -31.47 21.17 -33.50
CA ASP A 481 -31.25 20.12 -32.50
C ASP A 481 -30.27 19.12 -33.08
N GLY A 482 -29.00 19.26 -32.70
CA GLY A 482 -27.93 18.35 -33.05
C GLY A 482 -27.36 17.64 -31.84
N THR A 483 -28.15 16.78 -31.16
CA THR A 483 -27.60 15.70 -30.33
C THR A 483 -27.00 14.63 -31.25
N GLY A 484 -25.93 14.98 -31.94
CA GLY A 484 -25.06 14.04 -32.65
C GLY A 484 -24.09 13.42 -31.66
N GLY A 485 -24.49 12.35 -30.99
CA GLY A 485 -23.57 11.45 -30.32
C GLY A 485 -22.54 10.96 -31.34
N VAL A 486 -21.29 11.41 -31.24
CA VAL A 486 -20.19 10.97 -32.07
C VAL A 486 -19.87 9.53 -31.66
N THR A 487 -20.30 8.58 -32.49
CA THR A 487 -20.00 7.16 -32.30
C THR A 487 -18.49 6.90 -32.46
N PRO A 488 -17.88 6.04 -31.63
CA PRO A 488 -16.42 5.76 -31.63
C PRO A 488 -15.87 5.22 -32.96
N ALA A 489 -16.75 4.72 -33.85
CA ALA A 489 -16.36 4.12 -35.13
C ALA A 489 -15.81 5.10 -36.19
N SER A 490 -15.99 6.43 -36.01
CA SER A 490 -15.53 7.43 -37.00
C SER A 490 -14.04 7.80 -36.90
N PHE A 491 -13.29 7.22 -35.96
CA PHE A 491 -11.89 7.54 -35.68
C PHE A 491 -10.90 6.42 -36.02
N LEU A 492 -11.39 5.36 -36.61
CA LEU A 492 -10.58 4.28 -37.11
C LEU A 492 -10.62 4.31 -38.65
N ASN A 493 -9.48 4.04 -39.29
CA ASN A 493 -9.47 3.79 -40.72
C ASN A 493 -10.17 2.44 -41.02
N ALA A 494 -10.35 2.13 -42.30
CA ALA A 494 -10.96 0.85 -42.72
C ALA A 494 -10.26 -0.40 -42.18
N ASP A 495 -9.01 -0.27 -41.69
CA ASP A 495 -8.18 -1.30 -41.10
C ASP A 495 -8.21 -1.32 -39.58
N GLY A 496 -9.09 -0.54 -38.92
CA GLY A 496 -9.20 -0.46 -37.47
C GLY A 496 -8.03 0.26 -36.76
N LYS A 497 -7.19 0.99 -37.50
CA LYS A 497 -6.11 1.81 -36.92
C LYS A 497 -6.58 3.24 -36.65
N ARG A 498 -6.17 3.79 -35.52
CA ARG A 498 -6.44 5.21 -35.19
C ARG A 498 -5.90 6.13 -36.27
N ILE A 499 -6.73 7.02 -36.76
CA ILE A 499 -6.34 8.08 -37.71
C ILE A 499 -5.77 9.23 -36.92
N TRP A 500 -4.45 9.41 -36.99
CA TRP A 500 -3.76 10.57 -36.45
C TRP A 500 -3.87 11.72 -37.45
N GLY A 501 -4.41 12.85 -37.04
CA GLY A 501 -4.23 14.09 -37.79
C GLY A 501 -2.73 14.35 -37.85
N SER A 502 -2.16 14.53 -39.06
CA SER A 502 -0.74 14.83 -39.23
C SER A 502 -0.44 16.17 -38.58
N PRO A 503 0.36 16.20 -37.47
CA PRO A 503 0.80 17.49 -36.94
C PRO A 503 1.74 18.12 -37.96
N THR A 504 1.54 19.37 -38.25
CA THR A 504 2.50 20.18 -39.02
C THR A 504 3.81 20.14 -38.23
N LEU A 505 4.84 19.49 -38.81
CA LEU A 505 6.14 19.26 -38.17
C LEU A 505 6.80 20.59 -37.82
N ILE A 506 6.61 21.05 -36.59
CA ILE A 506 7.50 21.99 -35.94
C ILE A 506 8.60 21.13 -35.29
N ASN A 507 9.81 21.28 -35.78
CA ASN A 507 10.97 20.47 -35.39
C ASN A 507 11.56 20.95 -34.05
N THR A 508 10.75 20.95 -33.00
CA THR A 508 11.15 21.35 -31.65
C THR A 508 10.84 20.21 -30.65
N GLU A 509 11.72 20.02 -29.69
CA GLU A 509 11.60 18.96 -28.68
C GLU A 509 10.51 19.24 -27.61
N HIS A 510 9.44 19.94 -27.96
CA HIS A 510 8.34 20.29 -27.06
C HIS A 510 7.38 19.09 -26.81
N LEU A 511 6.75 19.10 -25.65
CA LEU A 511 5.61 18.25 -25.33
C LEU A 511 4.33 18.96 -25.80
N TRP A 512 3.59 18.33 -26.72
CA TRP A 512 2.37 18.90 -27.30
C TRP A 512 1.19 17.94 -27.07
N ALA A 513 0.15 18.43 -26.43
CA ALA A 513 -1.16 17.81 -26.39
C ALA A 513 -2.11 18.56 -27.33
N ASP A 514 -2.71 17.84 -28.28
CA ASP A 514 -3.64 18.39 -29.25
C ASP A 514 -5.04 17.84 -29.02
N ARG A 515 -5.96 18.71 -28.59
CA ARG A 515 -7.38 18.45 -28.38
C ARG A 515 -7.63 17.11 -27.65
N VAL A 516 -6.93 16.89 -26.54
CA VAL A 516 -7.03 15.68 -25.74
C VAL A 516 -8.35 15.63 -25.01
N ALA A 517 -9.11 14.54 -25.22
CA ALA A 517 -10.28 14.20 -24.41
C ALA A 517 -10.17 12.78 -23.88
N HIS A 518 -10.72 12.55 -22.72
CA HIS A 518 -10.73 11.21 -22.13
C HIS A 518 -12.02 10.94 -21.37
N THR A 519 -12.57 9.78 -21.65
CA THR A 519 -13.76 9.24 -21.00
C THR A 519 -13.44 7.84 -20.46
N TYR A 520 -13.60 7.62 -19.17
CA TYR A 520 -13.50 6.29 -18.56
C TYR A 520 -14.74 5.48 -18.91
N ASP A 521 -14.58 4.16 -19.00
CA ASP A 521 -15.67 3.18 -19.21
C ASP A 521 -16.56 3.49 -20.42
N LEU A 522 -15.94 4.03 -21.49
CA LEU A 522 -16.62 4.44 -22.71
C LEU A 522 -17.51 3.32 -23.27
N GLY A 523 -18.78 3.64 -23.55
CA GLY A 523 -19.76 2.69 -24.07
C GLY A 523 -20.41 1.79 -23.03
N THR A 524 -20.19 2.05 -21.74
CA THR A 524 -20.86 1.38 -20.62
C THR A 524 -21.84 2.31 -19.91
N PRO A 525 -22.78 1.77 -19.08
CA PRO A 525 -23.66 2.61 -18.27
C PRO A 525 -22.93 3.50 -17.22
N TRP A 526 -21.65 3.24 -16.97
CA TRP A 526 -20.80 3.99 -16.03
C TRP A 526 -19.83 4.95 -16.73
N GLU A 527 -20.12 5.32 -17.98
CA GLU A 527 -19.32 6.24 -18.75
C GLU A 527 -19.14 7.58 -18.04
N LYS A 528 -17.85 7.96 -17.83
CA LYS A 528 -17.50 9.19 -17.11
C LYS A 528 -16.52 10.03 -17.94
N PRO A 529 -16.97 11.12 -18.59
CA PRO A 529 -16.07 12.06 -19.28
C PRO A 529 -15.28 12.85 -18.23
N VAL A 530 -13.95 12.92 -18.40
CA VAL A 530 -13.04 13.57 -17.45
C VAL A 530 -12.27 14.70 -18.10
N LEU A 531 -11.83 14.57 -19.34
CA LEU A 531 -11.14 15.63 -20.09
C LEU A 531 -11.89 15.95 -21.38
N ARG A 532 -11.95 17.25 -21.73
CA ARG A 532 -12.68 17.77 -22.87
C ARG A 532 -11.81 18.77 -23.62
N ASP A 533 -11.32 18.39 -24.82
CA ASP A 533 -10.59 19.28 -25.75
C ASP A 533 -9.40 20.03 -25.13
N VAL A 534 -8.59 19.33 -24.33
CA VAL A 534 -7.41 19.91 -23.66
C VAL A 534 -6.28 20.06 -24.67
N SER A 535 -5.80 21.30 -24.89
CA SER A 535 -4.65 21.58 -25.72
C SER A 535 -3.60 22.37 -24.95
N LEU A 536 -2.35 21.90 -24.97
CA LEU A 536 -1.21 22.60 -24.37
C LEU A 536 0.10 22.32 -25.11
N ILE A 537 1.02 23.25 -25.01
CA ILE A 537 2.40 23.08 -25.46
C ILE A 537 3.33 23.46 -24.32
N LEU A 538 4.30 22.60 -24.03
CA LEU A 538 5.36 22.83 -23.06
C LEU A 538 6.69 22.83 -23.81
N GLU A 539 7.32 24.00 -23.86
CA GLU A 539 8.59 24.22 -24.57
C GLU A 539 9.79 23.67 -23.76
N PRO A 540 10.91 23.35 -24.43
CA PRO A 540 12.12 22.94 -23.74
C PRO A 540 12.60 23.98 -22.73
N GLY A 541 12.85 23.52 -21.46
CA GLY A 541 13.27 24.39 -20.37
C GLY A 541 12.20 25.32 -19.80
N GLN A 542 10.96 25.18 -20.26
CA GLN A 542 9.81 25.91 -19.71
C GLN A 542 9.25 25.21 -18.47
N ALA A 543 8.77 25.98 -17.50
CA ALA A 543 7.96 25.49 -16.42
C ALA A 543 6.51 25.99 -16.54
N MET A 544 5.55 25.08 -16.45
CA MET A 544 4.11 25.37 -16.51
C MET A 544 3.42 24.87 -15.26
N LEU A 545 2.56 25.69 -14.67
CA LEU A 545 1.67 25.31 -13.58
C LEU A 545 0.25 25.09 -14.11
N ILE A 546 -0.32 23.93 -13.80
CA ILE A 546 -1.74 23.62 -14.01
C ILE A 546 -2.41 23.52 -12.64
N THR A 547 -3.34 24.45 -12.39
CA THR A 547 -4.19 24.44 -11.20
C THR A 547 -5.57 23.90 -11.53
N GLY A 548 -6.37 23.61 -10.51
CA GLY A 548 -7.77 23.19 -10.65
C GLY A 548 -8.26 22.42 -9.44
N ASP A 549 -9.59 22.35 -9.29
CA ASP A 549 -10.27 21.71 -8.17
C ASP A 549 -10.07 20.18 -8.16
N ASN A 550 -10.37 19.55 -7.03
CA ASN A 550 -10.38 18.09 -6.94
C ASN A 550 -11.43 17.51 -7.89
N GLY A 551 -11.02 16.49 -8.66
CA GLY A 551 -11.90 15.90 -9.69
C GLY A 551 -11.90 16.61 -11.05
N SER A 552 -11.18 17.72 -11.24
CA SER A 552 -11.12 18.44 -12.54
C SER A 552 -10.42 17.67 -13.67
N GLY A 553 -9.74 16.55 -13.37
CA GLY A 553 -9.06 15.72 -14.36
C GLY A 553 -7.54 15.84 -14.38
N LYS A 554 -6.92 16.53 -13.41
CA LYS A 554 -5.46 16.79 -13.34
C LYS A 554 -4.62 15.51 -13.41
N THR A 555 -4.92 14.54 -12.57
CA THR A 555 -4.19 13.25 -12.54
C THR A 555 -4.44 12.41 -13.80
N THR A 556 -5.61 12.54 -14.45
CA THR A 556 -5.88 11.91 -15.73
C THR A 556 -5.03 12.55 -16.83
N LEU A 557 -4.93 13.88 -16.84
CA LEU A 557 -4.09 14.62 -17.76
C LEU A 557 -2.62 14.24 -17.60
N SER A 558 -2.08 14.19 -16.37
CA SER A 558 -0.69 13.79 -16.12
C SER A 558 -0.37 12.39 -16.68
N ARG A 559 -1.27 11.44 -16.50
CA ARG A 559 -1.10 10.07 -17.04
C ARG A 559 -1.14 10.02 -18.56
N ILE A 560 -1.94 10.86 -19.19
CA ILE A 560 -2.01 10.96 -20.66
C ILE A 560 -0.75 11.62 -21.21
N LEU A 561 -0.28 12.70 -20.61
CA LEU A 561 0.93 13.39 -21.01
C LEU A 561 2.19 12.53 -20.90
N THR A 562 2.20 11.54 -20.01
CA THR A 562 3.29 10.56 -19.86
C THR A 562 3.15 9.31 -20.72
N GLY A 563 2.04 9.15 -21.44
CA GLY A 563 1.75 7.95 -22.21
C GLY A 563 1.33 6.73 -21.38
N LEU A 564 1.12 6.89 -20.06
CA LEU A 564 0.61 5.83 -19.17
C LEU A 564 -0.88 5.55 -19.38
N LEU A 565 -1.59 6.52 -19.94
CA LEU A 565 -2.99 6.41 -20.30
C LEU A 565 -3.19 6.95 -21.71
N LEU A 566 -3.90 6.23 -22.55
CA LEU A 566 -4.23 6.70 -23.89
C LEU A 566 -5.44 7.64 -23.84
N PRO A 567 -5.41 8.78 -24.53
CA PRO A 567 -6.60 9.63 -24.66
C PRO A 567 -7.68 8.90 -25.47
N THR A 568 -8.94 9.15 -25.15
CA THR A 568 -10.07 8.66 -25.98
C THR A 568 -10.09 9.38 -27.32
N TRP A 569 -9.74 10.66 -27.32
CA TRP A 569 -9.63 11.52 -28.49
C TRP A 569 -8.40 12.41 -28.38
N GLY A 570 -7.90 12.91 -29.54
CA GLY A 570 -6.72 13.76 -29.60
C GLY A 570 -5.40 12.99 -29.53
N ALA A 571 -4.30 13.69 -29.38
CA ALA A 571 -2.96 13.09 -29.39
C ALA A 571 -2.00 13.84 -28.47
N VAL A 572 -1.01 13.11 -27.95
CA VAL A 572 0.14 13.70 -27.25
C VAL A 572 1.42 13.31 -27.99
N THR A 573 2.29 14.28 -28.24
CA THR A 573 3.57 14.05 -28.89
C THR A 573 4.71 14.71 -28.13
N LEU A 574 5.89 14.10 -28.18
CA LEU A 574 7.14 14.68 -27.69
C LEU A 574 8.14 14.71 -28.85
N GLY A 575 8.59 15.91 -29.25
CA GLY A 575 9.46 16.06 -30.39
C GLY A 575 8.84 15.52 -31.70
N GLY A 576 7.54 15.76 -31.90
CA GLY A 576 6.77 15.29 -33.07
C GLY A 576 6.53 13.79 -33.14
N LYS A 577 6.92 13.00 -32.11
CA LYS A 577 6.67 11.55 -32.04
C LYS A 577 5.56 11.24 -31.04
N PRO A 578 4.65 10.32 -31.35
CA PRO A 578 3.58 9.92 -30.43
C PRO A 578 4.14 9.46 -29.08
N MET A 579 3.48 9.86 -27.97
CA MET A 579 3.94 9.62 -26.60
C MET A 579 4.03 8.12 -26.28
N GLU A 580 3.20 7.29 -26.89
CA GLU A 580 3.24 5.82 -26.72
C GLU A 580 4.60 5.21 -27.14
N ARG A 581 5.36 5.88 -28.03
CA ARG A 581 6.70 5.47 -28.47
C ARG A 581 7.82 6.14 -27.68
N ARG A 582 7.45 7.01 -26.73
CA ARG A 582 8.36 7.85 -25.95
C ARG A 582 8.15 7.64 -24.43
N VAL A 583 7.46 6.59 -24.05
CA VAL A 583 7.27 6.22 -22.64
C VAL A 583 8.63 6.05 -21.97
N GLY A 584 8.86 6.82 -20.91
CA GLY A 584 10.14 6.90 -20.20
C GLY A 584 10.96 8.18 -20.49
N ASP A 585 10.69 8.92 -21.57
CA ASP A 585 11.30 10.24 -21.82
C ASP A 585 10.63 11.36 -21.00
N VAL A 586 9.41 11.11 -20.52
CA VAL A 586 8.65 11.95 -19.60
C VAL A 586 8.56 11.25 -18.26
N ALA A 587 9.07 11.87 -17.22
CA ALA A 587 9.00 11.35 -15.85
C ALA A 587 7.78 11.93 -15.12
N LEU A 588 7.09 11.09 -14.33
CA LEU A 588 5.94 11.46 -13.50
C LEU A 588 6.23 11.24 -12.03
N SER A 589 6.19 12.30 -11.24
CA SER A 589 6.10 12.20 -9.80
C SER A 589 4.64 12.10 -9.38
N MET A 590 4.26 10.99 -8.79
CA MET A 590 2.88 10.76 -8.35
C MET A 590 2.59 11.51 -7.04
N GLN A 591 1.34 11.85 -6.82
CA GLN A 591 0.83 12.46 -5.58
C GLN A 591 1.27 11.68 -4.33
N PHE A 592 1.22 10.35 -4.37
CA PHE A 592 1.67 9.46 -3.30
C PHE A 592 3.05 8.87 -3.63
N ALA A 593 4.11 9.45 -3.09
CA ALA A 593 5.48 9.00 -3.33
C ALA A 593 5.70 7.51 -2.98
N ARG A 594 5.02 6.98 -1.95
CA ARG A 594 5.14 5.58 -1.54
C ARG A 594 4.72 4.59 -2.63
N LEU A 595 3.72 4.93 -3.45
CA LEU A 595 3.27 4.09 -4.55
C LEU A 595 4.30 4.03 -5.69
N GLN A 596 5.16 5.02 -5.80
CA GLN A 596 6.23 5.10 -6.78
C GLN A 596 7.46 4.29 -6.37
N LEU A 597 7.73 4.21 -5.06
CA LEU A 597 8.89 3.52 -4.49
C LEU A 597 8.62 2.01 -4.39
N GLN A 598 9.27 1.22 -5.24
CA GLN A 598 8.98 -0.22 -5.41
C GLN A 598 10.07 -1.14 -4.87
N ARG A 599 11.21 -0.60 -4.47
CA ARG A 599 12.37 -1.39 -4.03
C ARG A 599 12.55 -1.32 -2.52
N PRO A 600 13.22 -2.31 -1.91
CA PRO A 600 13.32 -2.38 -0.46
C PRO A 600 14.22 -1.30 0.16
N SER A 601 15.14 -0.69 -0.58
CA SER A 601 16.05 0.35 -0.07
C SER A 601 16.16 1.53 -1.01
N VAL A 602 16.53 2.69 -0.48
CA VAL A 602 16.77 3.94 -1.22
C VAL A 602 17.71 3.72 -2.40
N ARG A 603 18.86 3.08 -2.17
CA ARG A 603 19.84 2.79 -3.21
C ARG A 603 19.25 1.98 -4.36
N THR A 604 18.55 0.90 -4.03
CA THR A 604 18.00 0.01 -5.06
C THR A 604 16.85 0.65 -5.83
N ASP A 605 16.12 1.55 -5.20
CA ASP A 605 15.01 2.26 -5.84
C ASP A 605 15.51 3.32 -6.81
N ILE A 606 16.45 4.17 -6.39
CA ILE A 606 17.07 5.18 -7.27
C ILE A 606 17.72 4.52 -8.50
N LEU A 607 18.48 3.42 -8.30
CA LEU A 607 19.10 2.70 -9.43
C LEU A 607 18.05 2.07 -10.36
N ALA A 608 16.96 1.57 -9.82
CA ALA A 608 15.87 1.03 -10.63
C ALA A 608 15.18 2.12 -11.46
N ALA A 609 14.89 3.27 -10.86
CA ALA A 609 14.30 4.42 -11.53
C ALA A 609 15.23 4.97 -12.62
N ALA A 610 16.55 4.98 -12.38
CA ALA A 610 17.60 5.33 -13.38
C ALA A 610 17.78 4.28 -14.49
N GLY A 611 16.93 3.24 -14.58
CA GLY A 611 17.01 2.20 -15.62
C GLY A 611 18.03 1.09 -15.33
N HIS A 612 18.64 1.04 -14.14
CA HIS A 612 19.69 0.09 -13.77
C HIS A 612 19.22 -1.02 -12.80
N GLY A 613 17.92 -1.13 -12.54
CA GLY A 613 17.34 -2.16 -11.66
C GLY A 613 17.28 -3.56 -12.30
N PRO A 614 17.25 -4.68 -11.54
CA PRO A 614 16.92 -5.98 -12.07
C PRO A 614 15.47 -5.98 -12.56
N LEU A 615 15.24 -6.27 -13.84
CA LEU A 615 13.89 -6.43 -14.39
C LEU A 615 13.25 -7.67 -13.76
N ILE A 616 12.10 -7.49 -13.10
CA ILE A 616 11.27 -8.61 -12.65
C ILE A 616 10.62 -9.20 -13.90
N GLY A 617 10.96 -10.45 -14.26
CA GLY A 617 10.24 -11.23 -15.26
C GLY A 617 10.88 -11.41 -16.63
N SER A 618 12.08 -10.91 -16.93
CA SER A 618 12.80 -11.27 -18.16
C SER A 618 13.77 -12.43 -17.92
N GLY A 619 13.44 -13.58 -18.48
CA GLY A 619 14.34 -14.73 -18.54
C GLY A 619 15.68 -14.37 -19.19
N VAL A 620 16.68 -15.00 -18.63
CA VAL A 620 18.03 -15.25 -19.19
C VAL A 620 18.38 -14.41 -20.43
N GLY A 621 18.77 -13.16 -20.21
CA GLY A 621 19.48 -12.34 -21.18
C GLY A 621 20.70 -11.73 -20.48
N ARG A 622 21.89 -12.15 -20.85
CA ARG A 622 23.14 -11.56 -20.38
C ARG A 622 23.14 -10.06 -20.60
N ARG A 623 23.12 -9.29 -19.51
CA ARG A 623 23.29 -7.83 -19.55
C ARG A 623 24.66 -7.52 -20.12
N LYS A 624 24.70 -6.84 -21.27
CA LYS A 624 25.94 -6.24 -21.80
C LYS A 624 26.44 -5.03 -20.99
N ASN A 625 25.62 -4.46 -20.09
CA ASN A 625 25.96 -3.27 -19.28
C ASN A 625 25.50 -3.47 -17.82
N ALA A 626 26.12 -4.37 -17.08
CA ALA A 626 26.00 -4.38 -15.63
C ALA A 626 26.88 -3.24 -15.08
N LEU A 627 26.29 -2.25 -14.43
CA LEU A 627 27.05 -1.22 -13.70
C LEU A 627 27.95 -1.88 -12.66
N SER A 628 29.17 -1.37 -12.53
CA SER A 628 30.00 -1.67 -11.38
C SER A 628 29.35 -1.12 -10.11
N ARG A 629 29.70 -1.69 -8.95
CA ARG A 629 29.17 -1.21 -7.67
C ARG A 629 29.51 0.27 -7.45
N GLU A 630 30.72 0.68 -7.81
CA GLU A 630 31.23 2.05 -7.69
C GLU A 630 30.48 3.05 -8.61
N GLU A 631 30.13 2.64 -9.83
CA GLU A 631 29.31 3.47 -10.72
C GLU A 631 27.89 3.63 -10.19
N GLY A 632 27.31 2.56 -9.66
CA GLY A 632 26.01 2.61 -9.01
C GLY A 632 26.01 3.52 -7.78
N ASP A 633 27.04 3.45 -6.95
CA ASP A 633 27.17 4.29 -5.77
C ASP A 633 27.31 5.78 -6.16
N ARG A 634 28.07 6.11 -7.21
CA ARG A 634 28.16 7.49 -7.73
C ARG A 634 26.83 8.05 -8.26
N ILE A 635 26.04 7.22 -8.95
CA ILE A 635 24.69 7.64 -9.43
C ILE A 635 23.82 7.97 -8.23
N VAL A 636 23.79 7.10 -7.22
CA VAL A 636 22.96 7.26 -6.02
C VAL A 636 23.37 8.49 -5.21
N GLU A 637 24.68 8.65 -4.94
CA GLU A 637 25.22 9.82 -4.22
C GLU A 637 24.88 11.12 -4.93
N ARG A 638 25.06 11.18 -6.26
CA ARG A 638 24.73 12.35 -7.06
C ARG A 638 23.22 12.64 -7.01
N ALA A 639 22.38 11.62 -7.19
CA ALA A 639 20.92 11.79 -7.14
C ALA A 639 20.43 12.27 -5.77
N MET A 640 20.98 11.71 -4.70
CA MET A 640 20.65 12.10 -3.33
C MET A 640 21.14 13.51 -2.99
N SER A 641 22.34 13.89 -3.44
CA SER A 641 22.89 15.24 -3.20
C SER A 641 22.03 16.32 -3.87
N VAL A 642 21.53 16.06 -5.07
CA VAL A 642 20.66 17.00 -5.82
C VAL A 642 19.42 17.36 -5.02
N VAL A 643 18.80 16.39 -4.32
CA VAL A 643 17.57 16.61 -3.55
C VAL A 643 17.83 16.85 -2.05
N GLY A 644 19.07 17.11 -1.65
CA GLY A 644 19.45 17.39 -0.28
C GLY A 644 19.19 16.24 0.69
N LEU A 645 19.37 14.98 0.25
CA LEU A 645 19.28 13.79 1.11
C LEU A 645 20.67 13.41 1.63
N ASP A 646 20.72 13.02 2.93
CA ASP A 646 21.93 12.49 3.53
C ASP A 646 22.33 11.17 2.85
N PRO A 647 23.56 11.04 2.33
CA PRO A 647 24.09 9.81 1.72
C PRO A 647 23.97 8.58 2.63
N ALA A 648 23.98 8.74 3.96
CA ALA A 648 23.80 7.65 4.92
C ALA A 648 22.43 6.94 4.76
N LEU A 649 21.43 7.62 4.21
CA LEU A 649 20.11 7.05 3.95
C LEU A 649 20.12 6.04 2.77
N ALA A 650 21.16 5.96 1.97
CA ALA A 650 21.20 5.09 0.79
C ALA A 650 20.93 3.61 1.10
N SER A 651 21.39 3.12 2.24
CA SER A 651 21.17 1.74 2.68
C SER A 651 19.86 1.52 3.43
N ARG A 652 19.13 2.59 3.77
CA ARG A 652 17.92 2.53 4.58
C ARG A 652 16.75 1.92 3.81
N GLY A 653 15.86 1.25 4.54
CA GLY A 653 14.58 0.75 4.01
C GLY A 653 13.66 1.91 3.61
N ILE A 654 12.88 1.74 2.54
CA ILE A 654 11.92 2.76 2.12
C ILE A 654 10.87 3.02 3.22
N ASP A 655 10.44 1.97 3.92
CA ASP A 655 9.41 2.06 4.95
C ASP A 655 9.90 2.77 6.23
N ASP A 656 11.22 2.93 6.39
CA ASP A 656 11.85 3.63 7.51
C ASP A 656 12.02 5.14 7.26
N LEU A 657 11.56 5.65 6.11
CA LEU A 657 11.70 7.05 5.73
C LEU A 657 10.47 7.87 6.15
N SER A 658 10.70 9.15 6.49
CA SER A 658 9.60 10.11 6.63
C SER A 658 8.94 10.39 5.27
N GLY A 659 7.69 10.88 5.26
CA GLY A 659 6.97 11.24 4.02
C GLY A 659 7.76 12.19 3.13
N GLY A 660 8.39 13.23 3.69
CA GLY A 660 9.25 14.16 2.97
C GLY A 660 10.53 13.50 2.42
N GLN A 661 11.14 12.57 3.16
CA GLN A 661 12.28 11.79 2.67
C GLN A 661 11.88 10.87 1.52
N MET A 662 10.75 10.16 1.64
CA MET A 662 10.22 9.31 0.55
C MET A 662 10.00 10.11 -0.74
N ARG A 663 9.40 11.32 -0.63
CA ARG A 663 9.16 12.19 -1.78
C ARG A 663 10.46 12.64 -2.44
N ARG A 664 11.46 13.02 -1.65
CA ARG A 664 12.78 13.37 -2.17
C ARG A 664 13.51 12.16 -2.80
N VAL A 665 13.37 10.96 -2.24
CA VAL A 665 13.91 9.72 -2.85
C VAL A 665 13.24 9.44 -4.19
N ALA A 666 11.92 9.56 -4.28
CA ALA A 666 11.19 9.39 -5.53
C ALA A 666 11.65 10.39 -6.60
N LEU A 667 11.79 11.67 -6.22
CA LEU A 667 12.31 12.70 -7.11
C LEU A 667 13.78 12.45 -7.52
N ALA A 668 14.63 12.03 -6.59
CA ALA A 668 16.01 11.66 -6.89
C ALA A 668 16.09 10.55 -7.95
N GLY A 669 15.24 9.53 -7.83
CA GLY A 669 15.14 8.46 -8.81
C GLY A 669 14.68 8.95 -10.19
N LEU A 670 13.68 9.82 -10.24
CA LEU A 670 13.20 10.43 -11.49
C LEU A 670 14.27 11.29 -12.16
N LEU A 671 14.95 12.15 -11.41
CA LEU A 671 16.02 12.99 -11.93
C LEU A 671 17.26 12.18 -12.36
N ALA A 672 17.51 11.05 -11.72
CA ALA A 672 18.62 10.14 -12.10
C ALA A 672 18.39 9.46 -13.46
N SER A 673 17.15 9.39 -13.94
CA SER A 673 16.83 8.89 -15.30
C SER A 673 17.10 9.91 -16.41
N ASP A 674 17.45 11.16 -16.06
CA ASP A 674 17.70 12.28 -16.98
C ASP A 674 16.54 12.50 -17.97
N PRO A 675 15.30 12.74 -17.47
CA PRO A 675 14.14 12.90 -18.31
C PRO A 675 14.19 14.22 -19.07
N ARG A 676 13.52 14.31 -20.22
CA ARG A 676 13.35 15.56 -20.98
C ARG A 676 12.26 16.44 -20.40
N VAL A 677 11.22 15.82 -19.86
CA VAL A 677 10.08 16.48 -19.24
C VAL A 677 9.83 15.82 -17.89
N LEU A 678 9.63 16.62 -16.87
CA LEU A 678 9.25 16.17 -15.52
C LEU A 678 7.85 16.71 -15.20
N ILE A 679 6.91 15.80 -14.96
CA ILE A 679 5.56 16.12 -14.50
C ILE A 679 5.48 15.84 -13.01
N LEU A 680 5.05 16.81 -12.23
CA LEU A 680 4.95 16.77 -10.78
C LEU A 680 3.48 16.90 -10.36
N ASP A 681 2.90 15.85 -9.82
CA ASP A 681 1.52 15.84 -9.33
C ASP A 681 1.52 16.10 -7.82
N GLU A 682 1.06 17.28 -7.40
CA GLU A 682 1.01 17.77 -6.01
C GLU A 682 2.38 17.68 -5.29
N PRO A 683 3.46 18.26 -5.83
CA PRO A 683 4.80 18.05 -5.28
C PRO A 683 5.03 18.64 -3.89
N MET A 684 4.25 19.67 -3.51
CA MET A 684 4.44 20.42 -2.27
C MET A 684 3.62 19.87 -1.09
N ALA A 685 2.64 19.01 -1.35
CA ALA A 685 1.76 18.49 -0.30
C ALA A 685 2.55 17.79 0.82
N GLY A 686 2.34 18.20 2.09
CA GLY A 686 3.00 17.62 3.26
C GLY A 686 4.50 17.97 3.41
N LEU A 687 5.03 18.96 2.67
CA LEU A 687 6.37 19.50 2.88
C LEU A 687 6.33 20.70 3.82
N ASP A 688 7.30 20.75 4.75
CA ASP A 688 7.55 21.97 5.53
C ASP A 688 8.20 23.06 4.66
N ALA A 689 8.18 24.30 5.13
CA ALA A 689 8.68 25.47 4.38
C ALA A 689 10.12 25.28 3.88
N ALA A 690 11.02 24.77 4.72
CA ALA A 690 12.42 24.55 4.34
C ALA A 690 12.58 23.49 3.25
N SER A 691 11.81 22.40 3.32
CA SER A 691 11.80 21.35 2.28
C SER A 691 11.18 21.83 0.98
N ARG A 692 10.20 22.75 1.05
CA ARG A 692 9.56 23.37 -0.11
C ARG A 692 10.54 24.30 -0.84
N GLU A 693 11.21 25.19 -0.13
CA GLU A 693 12.24 26.07 -0.72
C GLU A 693 13.37 25.28 -1.39
N LEU A 694 13.86 24.23 -0.72
CA LEU A 694 14.86 23.35 -1.30
C LEU A 694 14.36 22.70 -2.60
N LEU A 695 13.13 22.18 -2.62
CA LEU A 695 12.56 21.56 -3.81
C LEU A 695 12.44 22.55 -4.96
N ILE A 696 11.95 23.77 -4.70
CA ILE A 696 11.85 24.85 -5.71
C ILE A 696 13.23 25.18 -6.28
N SER A 697 14.24 25.33 -5.42
CA SER A 697 15.60 25.66 -5.87
C SER A 697 16.20 24.57 -6.76
N VAL A 698 15.98 23.29 -6.43
CA VAL A 698 16.41 22.14 -7.24
C VAL A 698 15.72 22.12 -8.59
N LEU A 699 14.41 22.34 -8.62
CA LEU A 699 13.62 22.35 -9.85
C LEU A 699 14.03 23.51 -10.78
N ASP A 700 14.26 24.69 -10.22
CA ASP A 700 14.71 25.85 -10.99
C ASP A 700 16.11 25.67 -11.56
N GLU A 701 17.04 25.09 -10.80
CA GLU A 701 18.37 24.70 -11.30
C GLU A 701 18.26 23.75 -12.50
N ARG A 702 17.39 22.72 -12.40
CA ARG A 702 17.19 21.75 -13.48
C ARG A 702 16.49 22.35 -14.69
N ARG A 703 15.51 23.25 -14.48
CA ARG A 703 14.86 24.01 -15.53
C ARG A 703 15.87 24.83 -16.32
N ARG A 704 16.74 25.57 -15.63
CA ARG A 704 17.81 26.34 -16.28
C ARG A 704 18.82 25.46 -17.03
N ALA A 705 18.96 24.21 -16.62
CA ALA A 705 19.76 23.20 -17.33
C ALA A 705 19.04 22.57 -18.53
N GLY A 706 17.79 22.98 -18.84
CA GLY A 706 17.03 22.55 -20.02
C GLY A 706 15.91 21.55 -19.75
N LEU A 707 15.66 21.16 -18.49
CA LEU A 707 14.54 20.29 -18.12
C LEU A 707 13.22 21.06 -18.25
N SER A 708 12.25 20.53 -19.00
CA SER A 708 10.90 21.08 -19.04
C SER A 708 10.10 20.53 -17.84
N ILE A 709 9.36 21.41 -17.16
CA ILE A 709 8.66 21.05 -15.92
C ILE A 709 7.18 21.39 -16.06
N LEU A 710 6.31 20.42 -15.74
CA LEU A 710 4.89 20.62 -15.58
C LEU A 710 4.51 20.34 -14.14
N VAL A 711 4.06 21.36 -13.42
CA VAL A 711 3.57 21.23 -12.05
C VAL A 711 2.05 21.19 -12.07
N ILE A 712 1.47 20.22 -11.42
CA ILE A 712 0.04 20.12 -11.18
C ILE A 712 -0.17 20.31 -9.67
N SER A 713 -0.88 21.38 -9.30
CA SER A 713 -1.14 21.68 -7.89
C SER A 713 -2.45 22.44 -7.71
N HIS A 714 -3.01 22.34 -6.52
CA HIS A 714 -4.09 23.21 -6.08
C HIS A 714 -3.57 24.41 -5.28
N ASP A 715 -2.28 24.40 -4.90
CA ASP A 715 -1.62 25.41 -4.09
C ASP A 715 -0.63 26.22 -4.97
N LEU A 716 -0.72 27.53 -4.91
CA LEU A 716 0.12 28.46 -5.66
C LEU A 716 1.38 28.89 -4.88
N GLU A 717 1.45 28.64 -3.57
CA GLU A 717 2.52 29.14 -2.72
C GLU A 717 3.93 28.70 -3.19
N GLY A 718 4.73 29.69 -3.60
CA GLY A 718 6.11 29.49 -4.05
C GLY A 718 6.27 28.97 -5.47
N MET A 719 5.18 28.79 -6.24
CA MET A 719 5.24 28.34 -7.62
C MET A 719 5.39 29.48 -8.62
N ASP A 720 5.02 30.71 -8.25
CA ASP A 720 5.07 31.88 -9.12
C ASP A 720 6.50 32.18 -9.62
N ASP A 721 7.51 31.92 -8.77
CA ASP A 721 8.92 32.12 -9.14
C ASP A 721 9.48 31.00 -10.03
N LEU A 722 8.89 29.81 -10.00
CA LEU A 722 9.33 28.65 -10.78
C LEU A 722 8.67 28.58 -12.15
N CYS A 723 7.38 28.90 -12.24
CA CYS A 723 6.55 28.61 -13.41
C CYS A 723 6.38 29.86 -14.31
N ASP A 724 6.73 29.71 -15.61
CA ASP A 724 6.63 30.76 -16.61
C ASP A 724 5.19 31.02 -17.10
N THR A 725 4.34 29.98 -16.99
CA THR A 725 2.95 30.02 -17.47
C THR A 725 2.03 29.31 -16.48
N HIS A 726 0.84 29.88 -16.29
CA HIS A 726 -0.23 29.32 -15.46
C HIS A 726 -1.43 28.98 -16.33
N ARG A 727 -2.02 27.82 -16.07
CA ARG A 727 -3.25 27.34 -16.68
C ARG A 727 -4.19 26.82 -15.60
N HIS A 728 -5.48 26.89 -15.88
CA HIS A 728 -6.49 26.38 -14.95
C HIS A 728 -7.32 25.28 -15.61
N LEU A 729 -7.41 24.11 -14.95
CA LEU A 729 -8.22 22.98 -15.41
C LEU A 729 -9.52 22.94 -14.61
N ARG A 730 -10.63 23.20 -15.27
CA ARG A 730 -11.96 23.16 -14.66
C ARG A 730 -12.89 22.27 -15.47
N GLU A 731 -13.54 21.31 -14.79
CA GLU A 731 -14.49 20.38 -15.42
C GLU A 731 -13.96 19.71 -16.71
N GLY A 732 -12.68 19.41 -16.73
CA GLY A 732 -12.01 18.78 -17.87
C GLY A 732 -11.60 19.72 -19.01
N VAL A 733 -11.78 21.03 -18.85
CA VAL A 733 -11.37 22.06 -19.85
C VAL A 733 -10.20 22.86 -19.28
N LEU A 734 -9.17 23.06 -20.11
CA LEU A 734 -7.98 23.85 -19.77
C LEU A 734 -8.12 25.28 -20.29
N THR A 735 -7.98 26.27 -19.40
CA THR A 735 -8.08 27.71 -19.71
C THR A 735 -6.79 28.47 -19.39
#